data_5bc0a1206da2dd96c2618c538437ba9a
#
_entry.id   5bc0a1206da2dd96c2618c538437ba9a
#
_cell.length_a   1.000
_cell.length_b   1.000
_cell.length_c   1.000
_cell.angle_alpha   90.00
_cell.angle_beta   90.00
_cell.angle_gamma   90.00
#
_symmetry.space_group_name_H-M   'P 1'
#
loop_
_entity.id
_entity.type
_entity.pdbx_description
1 polymer ?
#
loop_
_entity_poly.entity_id
_entity_poly.type
_entity_poly.pdbx_seq_one_letter_code
_entity_poly.pdbx_strand_id
1 'polypeptide(L)'
;MAAEMSRRTALGLVGAAAAAPVLLGRDAASAAPKSPDVQILINGAPAAPGTYPFPGDLDALVLDNGLIRFTFGRDDAAGGILTGWTDVSITATSVVVDGVELAHNLNGTAPFDPDRQHSFYVDAAGGASRLVCTEVRVLRVSRDLVEVAFVDNTSPQLRHEHHLIMRRGKRGLYGYNILTAVVAQSINEVRMNTRWDRAILDHAFNWERGKGQQPTYAYLATQGGETQPIDGINNPNLPSPESNSGNLPPGSRYTKYEWSLYHHENPMFGHYGHGFGAWFTPLGGVTDQTLCAFYGVGPNHQDLAIHQDAIICNYFGANHYGLPAYPLFPGYQRLYGPWYTFVNTGDPDDPDTMIAEAARTAQAEIRENRAGSSWIADPFYPPPSERTTVTGRLRIADGRPAGGHWLLLSTQDVTDVYTIHEPTYFVKTADDGTFSLPGIPPAWQPGTRTPGTYTLYVFAAGGSVTDQLKLTGITVGGRKQDLGDIEWAPTNHTTFLWQIGSADRMGGEFALATDPETFANPRNFDKPARIPGDLTFTIGESWEPQDWYYAQTNAGTWTVAFDLDRAYSGTAYLTLSSSMQRSGRPTVAVNGATSGITGSLPNNNDSTIARQADRSGYPRLGTLSFPASMLVVGRNTITFTRGAGTRDGNGLGWDTLLLEVDEDTAPGRARLTGRVVDVDRGDRGRPGTTVWTVEVTNTGGGAANDVRLDGFAPTGPGKAGRSGHVVTSRDPERFPVPVAASIPPGGSATFQVRVDFTGAPTLSRRRFEVRVSANGGRARTVFTGR
;
A
#
# COMPACT_ATOMS: atom_id res chain seq x y z
N MET A 1 -24.25 8.22 -1.70
CA MET A 1 -24.44 6.76 -1.76
C MET A 1 -23.39 6.06 -2.65
N ALA A 2 -22.27 6.67 -2.91
CA ALA A 2 -21.18 6.11 -3.73
C ALA A 2 -19.82 6.10 -3.01
N ALA A 3 -19.77 6.25 -1.70
CA ALA A 3 -18.54 6.41 -0.91
C ALA A 3 -18.17 5.21 -0.04
N GLU A 4 -18.79 4.05 -0.24
CA GLU A 4 -18.63 2.90 0.67
C GLU A 4 -18.19 1.59 -0.02
N MET A 5 -17.16 1.65 -0.83
CA MET A 5 -16.32 0.45 -0.95
C MET A 5 -15.11 0.62 -0.03
N SER A 6 -15.33 0.50 1.27
CA SER A 6 -14.26 0.35 2.23
C SER A 6 -13.52 -0.97 1.97
N ARG A 7 -12.26 -1.08 2.38
CA ARG A 7 -11.45 -2.31 2.35
C ARG A 7 -12.22 -3.58 2.76
N ARG A 8 -13.26 -3.46 3.56
CA ARG A 8 -14.12 -4.56 4.02
C ARG A 8 -15.12 -5.04 2.97
N THR A 9 -15.61 -4.18 2.10
CA THR A 9 -16.58 -4.55 1.06
C THR A 9 -15.91 -5.27 -0.10
N ALA A 10 -14.71 -4.88 -0.48
CA ALA A 10 -13.94 -5.59 -1.50
C ALA A 10 -13.47 -6.97 -1.02
N LEU A 11 -13.09 -7.11 0.26
CA LEU A 11 -12.76 -8.40 0.87
C LEU A 11 -13.99 -9.30 1.09
N GLY A 12 -15.16 -8.73 1.35
CA GLY A 12 -16.40 -9.49 1.52
C GLY A 12 -16.96 -10.09 0.23
N LEU A 13 -16.66 -9.53 -0.93
CA LEU A 13 -17.10 -10.05 -2.22
C LEU A 13 -16.29 -11.26 -2.70
N VAL A 14 -15.07 -11.42 -2.25
CA VAL A 14 -14.21 -12.56 -2.64
C VAL A 14 -14.47 -13.81 -1.79
N GLY A 15 -14.99 -13.67 -0.57
CA GLY A 15 -15.23 -14.79 0.34
C GLY A 15 -16.57 -15.54 0.19
N ALA A 16 -17.49 -15.09 -0.63
CA ALA A 16 -18.86 -15.64 -0.70
C ALA A 16 -19.15 -16.60 -1.87
N ALA A 17 -18.15 -17.03 -2.61
CA ALA A 17 -18.33 -17.91 -3.78
C ALA A 17 -18.00 -19.38 -3.51
N ALA A 18 -18.28 -19.90 -2.31
CA ALA A 18 -18.21 -21.34 -2.05
C ALA A 18 -19.58 -21.89 -1.67
N ALA A 19 -20.11 -22.75 -2.57
CA ALA A 19 -21.13 -23.76 -2.41
C ALA A 19 -22.61 -23.35 -2.41
N ALA A 20 -23.19 -23.40 -3.61
CA ALA A 20 -24.54 -23.96 -3.78
C ALA A 20 -24.52 -24.89 -5.00
N PRO A 21 -24.97 -26.16 -4.92
CA PRO A 21 -25.12 -26.99 -6.09
C PRO A 21 -26.38 -26.60 -6.83
N VAL A 22 -26.22 -26.00 -7.98
CA VAL A 22 -27.31 -25.84 -8.94
C VAL A 22 -27.37 -27.13 -9.77
N LEU A 23 -28.45 -27.86 -9.62
CA LEU A 23 -28.84 -28.89 -10.55
C LEU A 23 -29.20 -28.23 -11.88
N LEU A 24 -28.29 -28.22 -12.81
CA LEU A 24 -28.54 -27.83 -14.19
C LEU A 24 -28.81 -29.09 -15.01
N GLY A 25 -29.93 -29.04 -15.67
CA GLY A 25 -30.34 -30.00 -16.69
C GLY A 25 -29.28 -30.10 -17.80
N ARG A 26 -29.07 -31.27 -18.31
CA ARG A 26 -28.23 -31.55 -19.47
C ARG A 26 -28.84 -30.94 -20.72
N ASP A 27 -28.50 -29.70 -21.03
CA ASP A 27 -28.64 -29.20 -22.38
C ASP A 27 -27.25 -29.16 -23.01
N ALA A 28 -27.18 -29.50 -24.29
CA ALA A 28 -25.95 -29.69 -25.04
C ALA A 28 -25.02 -28.50 -24.88
N ALA A 29 -23.89 -28.73 -24.23
CA ALA A 29 -22.82 -27.73 -24.16
C ALA A 29 -22.32 -27.44 -25.58
N SER A 30 -22.75 -26.32 -26.13
CA SER A 30 -22.07 -25.69 -27.23
C SER A 30 -20.62 -25.47 -26.78
N ALA A 31 -19.67 -26.16 -27.41
CA ALA A 31 -18.28 -25.97 -27.09
C ALA A 31 -17.96 -24.48 -27.27
N ALA A 32 -17.55 -23.82 -26.21
CA ALA A 32 -17.08 -22.44 -26.31
C ALA A 32 -16.06 -22.35 -27.46
N PRO A 33 -16.12 -21.31 -28.30
CA PRO A 33 -15.18 -21.16 -29.38
C PRO A 33 -13.76 -21.25 -28.83
N LYS A 34 -12.92 -22.11 -29.45
CA LYS A 34 -11.53 -22.27 -29.02
C LYS A 34 -10.84 -20.92 -29.22
N SER A 35 -10.21 -20.42 -28.17
CA SER A 35 -9.40 -19.19 -28.29
C SER A 35 -8.39 -19.35 -29.42
N PRO A 36 -8.16 -18.31 -30.24
CA PRO A 36 -7.17 -18.35 -31.30
C PRO A 36 -5.77 -18.74 -30.80
N ASP A 37 -4.95 -19.25 -31.70
CA ASP A 37 -3.57 -19.56 -31.40
C ASP A 37 -2.78 -18.26 -31.20
N VAL A 38 -1.76 -18.30 -30.34
CA VAL A 38 -0.87 -17.16 -30.13
C VAL A 38 0.09 -17.04 -31.32
N GLN A 39 0.24 -15.83 -31.81
CA GLN A 39 1.11 -15.51 -32.93
C GLN A 39 2.18 -14.50 -32.54
N ILE A 40 3.36 -14.66 -33.10
CA ILE A 40 4.42 -13.66 -33.12
C ILE A 40 4.82 -13.40 -34.58
N LEU A 41 4.75 -12.13 -34.97
CA LEU A 41 5.12 -11.71 -36.30
C LEU A 41 6.28 -10.71 -36.22
N ILE A 42 7.26 -10.85 -37.12
CA ILE A 42 8.30 -9.85 -37.35
C ILE A 42 8.13 -9.35 -38.77
N ASN A 43 7.96 -8.03 -38.93
CA ASN A 43 7.70 -7.37 -40.21
C ASN A 43 6.56 -8.04 -41.01
N GLY A 44 5.49 -8.46 -40.27
CA GLY A 44 4.31 -9.11 -40.81
C GLY A 44 4.45 -10.60 -41.15
N ALA A 45 5.62 -11.21 -40.99
CA ALA A 45 5.85 -12.62 -41.20
C ALA A 45 5.95 -13.40 -39.88
N PRO A 46 5.44 -14.66 -39.78
CA PRO A 46 5.62 -15.50 -38.61
C PRO A 46 7.09 -15.64 -38.22
N ALA A 47 7.39 -15.33 -36.95
CA ALA A 47 8.74 -15.44 -36.42
C ALA A 47 9.02 -16.86 -35.89
N ALA A 48 10.25 -17.31 -36.05
CA ALA A 48 10.76 -18.55 -35.48
C ALA A 48 11.64 -18.24 -34.25
N PRO A 49 11.84 -19.22 -33.35
CA PRO A 49 12.84 -19.08 -32.30
C PRO A 49 14.20 -18.74 -32.86
N GLY A 50 14.84 -17.73 -32.29
CA GLY A 50 16.13 -17.21 -32.75
C GLY A 50 16.47 -15.83 -32.24
N THR A 51 17.65 -15.34 -32.61
CA THR A 51 18.11 -13.99 -32.27
C THR A 51 18.05 -13.11 -33.50
N TYR A 52 17.43 -11.97 -33.35
CA TYR A 52 17.26 -10.97 -34.42
C TYR A 52 18.02 -9.71 -33.99
N PRO A 53 19.04 -9.29 -34.77
CA PRO A 53 19.78 -8.07 -34.48
C PRO A 53 18.85 -6.84 -34.45
N PHE A 54 19.10 -5.94 -33.52
CA PHE A 54 18.42 -4.68 -33.47
C PHE A 54 19.44 -3.53 -33.41
N PRO A 55 19.33 -2.48 -34.24
CA PRO A 55 18.20 -2.15 -35.11
C PRO A 55 18.07 -2.93 -36.43
N GLY A 56 18.89 -3.79 -36.86
CA GLY A 56 18.77 -4.62 -38.06
C GLY A 56 17.61 -4.29 -39.01
N ASP A 57 17.02 -5.33 -39.62
CA ASP A 57 15.83 -5.20 -40.48
C ASP A 57 14.50 -5.34 -39.69
N LEU A 58 14.49 -5.13 -38.38
CA LEU A 58 13.32 -5.28 -37.55
C LEU A 58 12.58 -3.94 -37.40
N ASP A 59 11.52 -3.75 -38.20
CA ASP A 59 10.69 -2.54 -38.15
C ASP A 59 9.54 -2.68 -37.13
N ALA A 60 8.93 -3.86 -37.04
CA ALA A 60 7.85 -4.14 -36.14
C ALA A 60 7.81 -5.60 -35.68
N LEU A 61 7.48 -5.80 -34.41
CA LEU A 61 7.16 -7.08 -33.80
C LEU A 61 5.72 -7.05 -33.30
N VAL A 62 4.94 -8.06 -33.65
CA VAL A 62 3.53 -8.16 -33.22
C VAL A 62 3.35 -9.42 -32.37
N LEU A 63 2.71 -9.27 -31.21
CA LEU A 63 2.17 -10.35 -30.41
C LEU A 63 0.65 -10.30 -30.48
N ASP A 64 0.03 -11.39 -30.88
CA ASP A 64 -1.42 -11.47 -31.08
C ASP A 64 -1.97 -12.82 -30.65
N ASN A 65 -3.03 -12.84 -29.85
CA ASN A 65 -3.74 -14.06 -29.49
C ASN A 65 -5.25 -13.99 -29.80
N GLY A 66 -5.64 -13.03 -30.64
CA GLY A 66 -7.00 -12.78 -31.06
C GLY A 66 -7.90 -12.13 -29.99
N LEU A 67 -7.40 -11.90 -28.79
CA LEU A 67 -8.10 -11.20 -27.71
C LEU A 67 -7.47 -9.84 -27.44
N ILE A 68 -6.17 -9.75 -27.63
CA ILE A 68 -5.36 -8.55 -27.48
C ILE A 68 -4.18 -8.63 -28.44
N ARG A 69 -3.84 -7.50 -29.04
CA ARG A 69 -2.75 -7.37 -29.97
C ARG A 69 -1.81 -6.26 -29.54
N PHE A 70 -0.52 -6.56 -29.43
CA PHE A 70 0.55 -5.63 -29.16
C PHE A 70 1.41 -5.47 -30.40
N THR A 71 1.73 -4.23 -30.76
CA THR A 71 2.74 -3.92 -31.77
C THR A 71 3.90 -3.20 -31.09
N PHE A 72 5.11 -3.72 -31.26
CA PHE A 72 6.35 -3.13 -30.79
C PHE A 72 7.12 -2.62 -31.99
N GLY A 73 7.59 -1.40 -31.93
CA GLY A 73 8.37 -0.78 -32.99
C GLY A 73 9.51 0.05 -32.41
N ARG A 74 10.23 0.71 -33.30
CA ARG A 74 11.25 1.67 -32.93
C ARG A 74 10.57 2.93 -32.40
N ASP A 75 11.16 3.48 -31.36
CA ASP A 75 10.70 4.74 -30.78
C ASP A 75 11.04 5.96 -31.67
N ASP A 76 11.94 5.80 -32.63
CA ASP A 76 12.31 6.80 -33.63
C ASP A 76 11.30 6.92 -34.79
N ALA A 77 10.40 5.94 -34.95
CA ALA A 77 9.44 5.92 -36.05
C ALA A 77 8.41 7.02 -36.01
N ALA A 78 8.19 7.62 -34.87
CA ALA A 78 7.22 8.70 -34.66
C ALA A 78 7.84 10.09 -34.59
N GLY A 79 9.06 10.27 -35.04
CA GLY A 79 9.58 11.61 -35.29
C GLY A 79 10.28 12.30 -34.13
N GLY A 80 11.03 11.58 -33.30
CA GLY A 80 11.93 12.21 -32.34
C GLY A 80 11.36 12.42 -30.96
N ILE A 81 10.65 11.51 -30.50
CA ILE A 81 9.72 11.47 -29.40
C ILE A 81 10.30 11.73 -28.05
N LEU A 82 11.52 11.45 -27.83
CA LEU A 82 12.14 11.73 -26.56
C LEU A 82 13.47 12.43 -26.80
N THR A 83 13.43 13.72 -26.94
CA THR A 83 14.65 14.53 -26.88
C THR A 83 15.40 14.18 -25.59
N GLY A 84 16.51 13.46 -25.72
CA GLY A 84 17.25 12.89 -24.59
C GLY A 84 17.14 11.37 -24.41
N TRP A 85 16.21 10.72 -25.05
CA TRP A 85 16.14 9.26 -25.19
C TRP A 85 16.64 8.89 -26.59
N THR A 86 17.85 9.24 -26.85
CA THR A 86 18.47 8.80 -28.06
C THR A 86 18.49 7.30 -28.05
N ASP A 87 17.94 6.75 -29.04
CA ASP A 87 18.31 5.46 -29.55
C ASP A 87 17.59 4.24 -29.01
N VAL A 88 16.77 3.69 -29.88
CA VAL A 88 16.77 2.24 -30.01
C VAL A 88 16.09 1.45 -28.90
N SER A 89 15.16 2.04 -28.17
CA SER A 89 14.25 1.27 -27.33
C SER A 89 13.16 0.61 -28.17
N ILE A 90 12.92 -0.66 -27.98
CA ILE A 90 11.70 -1.27 -28.47
C ILE A 90 10.61 -1.08 -27.42
N THR A 91 9.53 -0.45 -27.83
CA THR A 91 8.38 -0.15 -26.99
C THR A 91 7.10 -0.61 -27.67
N ALA A 92 6.05 -0.88 -26.90
CA ALA A 92 4.74 -1.09 -27.47
C ALA A 92 4.19 0.25 -27.99
N THR A 93 4.03 0.34 -29.30
CA THR A 93 3.49 1.51 -29.99
C THR A 93 1.99 1.39 -30.26
N SER A 94 1.41 0.20 -30.06
CA SER A 94 -0.03 -0.05 -30.23
C SER A 94 -0.46 -1.20 -29.34
N VAL A 95 -1.61 -1.05 -28.69
CA VAL A 95 -2.29 -2.09 -27.91
C VAL A 95 -3.77 -2.07 -28.26
N VAL A 96 -4.23 -3.08 -28.98
CA VAL A 96 -5.61 -3.14 -29.48
C VAL A 96 -6.38 -4.23 -28.76
N VAL A 97 -7.54 -3.87 -28.21
CA VAL A 97 -8.51 -4.76 -27.58
C VAL A 97 -9.90 -4.48 -28.15
N ASP A 98 -10.56 -5.52 -28.64
CA ASP A 98 -11.89 -5.43 -29.23
C ASP A 98 -11.99 -4.32 -30.31
N GLY A 99 -10.89 -4.10 -31.05
CA GLY A 99 -10.79 -3.10 -32.12
C GLY A 99 -10.50 -1.67 -31.64
N VAL A 100 -10.35 -1.45 -30.34
CA VAL A 100 -10.02 -0.14 -29.76
C VAL A 100 -8.52 -0.07 -29.42
N GLU A 101 -7.89 1.01 -29.85
CA GLU A 101 -6.50 1.33 -29.52
C GLU A 101 -6.44 1.89 -28.09
N LEU A 102 -5.65 1.28 -27.23
CA LEU A 102 -5.50 1.64 -25.81
C LEU A 102 -4.11 2.18 -25.47
N ALA A 103 -3.13 2.09 -26.37
CA ALA A 103 -1.84 2.71 -26.15
C ALA A 103 -1.99 4.22 -26.18
N HIS A 104 -1.02 4.89 -25.59
CA HIS A 104 -1.03 6.32 -25.46
C HIS A 104 -1.16 7.01 -26.81
N ASN A 105 -2.10 7.93 -26.89
CA ASN A 105 -2.16 9.08 -27.76
C ASN A 105 -1.75 8.88 -29.23
N LEU A 106 -2.07 7.76 -29.81
CA LEU A 106 -1.77 7.48 -31.22
C LEU A 106 -2.41 8.48 -32.20
N ASN A 107 -3.40 9.22 -31.76
CA ASN A 107 -4.12 10.17 -32.63
C ASN A 107 -3.62 11.61 -32.51
N GLY A 108 -2.53 11.86 -31.80
CA GLY A 108 -2.00 13.21 -31.62
C GLY A 108 -2.94 14.19 -30.93
N THR A 109 -3.91 13.70 -30.18
CA THR A 109 -4.94 14.53 -29.53
C THR A 109 -4.52 15.05 -28.17
N ALA A 110 -3.48 14.50 -27.59
CA ALA A 110 -2.97 15.00 -26.33
C ALA A 110 -2.30 16.35 -26.55
N PRO A 111 -2.60 17.33 -25.69
CA PRO A 111 -2.05 18.68 -25.85
C PRO A 111 -0.57 18.77 -25.49
N PHE A 112 0.06 17.67 -25.05
CA PHE A 112 1.35 17.72 -24.41
C PHE A 112 2.49 17.16 -25.26
N ASP A 113 2.33 15.98 -25.73
CA ASP A 113 3.39 15.28 -26.45
C ASP A 113 2.72 14.34 -27.45
N PRO A 114 2.31 14.86 -28.60
CA PRO A 114 1.62 14.06 -29.60
C PRO A 114 2.47 12.90 -30.11
N ASP A 115 3.74 12.93 -29.85
CA ASP A 115 4.70 11.97 -30.36
C ASP A 115 5.04 10.86 -29.34
N ARG A 116 4.58 10.92 -28.11
CA ARG A 116 4.78 9.87 -27.13
C ARG A 116 3.79 8.73 -27.31
N GLN A 117 4.21 7.75 -28.06
CA GLN A 117 3.38 6.62 -28.44
C GLN A 117 4.04 5.31 -28.04
N HIS A 118 4.38 5.15 -26.75
CA HIS A 118 5.08 3.96 -26.32
C HIS A 118 4.66 3.52 -24.92
N SER A 119 4.62 2.21 -24.76
CA SER A 119 4.28 1.52 -23.52
C SER A 119 5.17 0.27 -23.39
N PHE A 120 5.16 -0.37 -22.22
CA PHE A 120 5.95 -1.59 -21.97
C PHE A 120 7.45 -1.40 -22.23
N TYR A 121 8.04 -0.43 -21.57
CA TYR A 121 9.47 -0.14 -21.70
C TYR A 121 10.17 -0.10 -20.36
N VAL A 122 11.48 -0.30 -20.37
CA VAL A 122 12.32 -0.18 -19.18
C VAL A 122 13.15 1.08 -19.29
N ASP A 123 13.12 1.89 -18.27
CA ASP A 123 13.92 3.10 -18.16
C ASP A 123 14.67 3.19 -16.83
N ALA A 124 15.61 4.12 -16.79
CA ALA A 124 16.38 4.41 -15.60
C ALA A 124 16.62 5.91 -15.47
N ALA A 125 16.70 6.38 -14.24
CA ALA A 125 17.07 7.74 -13.91
C ALA A 125 18.24 7.75 -12.92
N GLY A 126 18.96 8.87 -12.87
CA GLY A 126 20.01 9.08 -11.87
C GLY A 126 21.28 8.26 -12.08
N GLY A 127 21.67 8.00 -13.32
CA GLY A 127 22.94 7.39 -13.68
C GLY A 127 22.91 5.88 -13.91
N ALA A 128 21.82 5.19 -13.60
CA ALA A 128 21.63 3.83 -14.07
C ALA A 128 21.39 3.84 -15.59
N SER A 129 21.79 2.78 -16.26
CA SER A 129 21.51 2.65 -17.68
C SER A 129 20.04 2.28 -17.92
N ARG A 130 19.52 2.74 -19.03
CA ARG A 130 18.25 2.27 -19.58
C ARG A 130 18.47 1.07 -20.48
N LEU A 131 17.40 0.38 -20.82
CA LEU A 131 17.47 -0.66 -21.84
C LEU A 131 17.73 0.01 -23.22
N VAL A 132 18.90 -0.27 -23.78
CA VAL A 132 19.24 0.02 -25.16
C VAL A 132 19.19 -1.30 -25.92
N CYS A 133 18.08 -1.58 -26.58
CA CYS A 133 17.89 -2.87 -27.24
C CYS A 133 18.92 -3.07 -28.35
N THR A 134 19.68 -4.15 -28.29
CA THR A 134 20.69 -4.53 -29.30
C THR A 134 20.29 -5.78 -30.05
N GLU A 135 19.41 -6.58 -29.46
CA GLU A 135 18.86 -7.76 -30.09
C GLU A 135 17.50 -8.12 -29.52
N VAL A 136 16.69 -8.75 -30.34
CA VAL A 136 15.44 -9.38 -29.94
C VAL A 136 15.62 -10.88 -29.98
N ARG A 137 15.36 -11.56 -28.89
CA ARG A 137 15.38 -13.02 -28.80
C ARG A 137 13.97 -13.56 -28.76
N VAL A 138 13.59 -14.29 -29.80
CA VAL A 138 12.37 -15.09 -29.78
C VAL A 138 12.71 -16.44 -29.16
N LEU A 139 12.28 -16.64 -27.92
CA LEU A 139 12.71 -17.78 -27.11
C LEU A 139 11.81 -19.00 -27.30
N ARG A 140 10.53 -18.79 -27.38
CA ARG A 140 9.53 -19.84 -27.53
C ARG A 140 8.42 -19.41 -28.45
N VAL A 141 8.04 -20.31 -29.33
CA VAL A 141 6.89 -20.15 -30.22
C VAL A 141 6.08 -21.42 -30.21
N SER A 142 4.86 -21.32 -29.75
CA SER A 142 3.86 -22.39 -29.80
C SER A 142 2.47 -21.80 -29.98
N ARG A 143 1.50 -22.64 -30.29
CA ARG A 143 0.08 -22.22 -30.37
C ARG A 143 -0.47 -21.68 -29.05
N ASP A 144 0.12 -22.07 -27.90
CA ASP A 144 -0.40 -21.77 -26.58
C ASP A 144 0.41 -20.68 -25.86
N LEU A 145 1.64 -20.40 -26.34
CA LEU A 145 2.54 -19.45 -25.71
C LEU A 145 3.63 -18.97 -26.70
N VAL A 146 3.90 -17.68 -26.66
CA VAL A 146 5.11 -17.07 -27.23
C VAL A 146 5.86 -16.31 -26.16
N GLU A 147 7.20 -16.31 -26.25
CA GLU A 147 8.08 -15.54 -25.38
C GLU A 147 9.12 -14.82 -26.22
N VAL A 148 9.26 -13.53 -25.98
CA VAL A 148 10.25 -12.66 -26.57
C VAL A 148 11.00 -11.89 -25.49
N ALA A 149 12.30 -11.72 -25.66
CA ALA A 149 13.12 -10.85 -24.84
C ALA A 149 13.72 -9.73 -25.66
N PHE A 150 13.60 -8.51 -25.17
CA PHE A 150 14.33 -7.34 -25.65
C PHE A 150 15.59 -7.20 -24.82
N VAL A 151 16.74 -7.24 -25.46
CA VAL A 151 18.02 -7.43 -24.76
C VAL A 151 18.96 -6.28 -25.05
N ASP A 152 19.50 -5.70 -23.98
CA ASP A 152 20.70 -4.88 -23.99
C ASP A 152 21.87 -5.72 -23.50
N ASN A 153 22.73 -6.16 -24.40
CA ASN A 153 23.93 -6.93 -24.06
C ASN A 153 25.23 -6.16 -24.29
N THR A 154 25.15 -4.87 -24.62
CA THR A 154 26.30 -4.01 -24.94
C THR A 154 26.59 -2.94 -23.92
N SER A 155 25.63 -2.60 -23.05
CA SER A 155 25.83 -1.60 -22.01
C SER A 155 27.07 -1.95 -21.16
N PRO A 156 28.00 -1.02 -20.99
CA PRO A 156 29.20 -1.23 -20.18
C PRO A 156 28.92 -1.18 -18.68
N GLN A 157 27.74 -0.80 -18.25
CA GLN A 157 27.37 -0.62 -16.85
C GLN A 157 26.34 -1.63 -16.39
N LEU A 158 25.12 -1.58 -16.97
CA LEU A 158 23.98 -2.39 -16.55
C LEU A 158 23.29 -2.95 -17.79
N ARG A 159 23.35 -4.27 -17.94
CA ARG A 159 22.66 -4.98 -19.03
C ARG A 159 21.26 -5.35 -18.59
N HIS A 160 20.34 -5.33 -19.53
CA HIS A 160 18.93 -5.60 -19.31
C HIS A 160 18.41 -6.67 -20.25
N GLU A 161 17.55 -7.54 -19.75
CA GLU A 161 16.70 -8.38 -20.55
C GLU A 161 15.25 -8.16 -20.11
N HIS A 162 14.42 -7.69 -21.04
CA HIS A 162 13.00 -7.46 -20.81
C HIS A 162 12.21 -8.55 -21.51
N HIS A 163 11.71 -9.50 -20.75
CA HIS A 163 10.95 -10.64 -21.24
C HIS A 163 9.47 -10.35 -21.22
N LEU A 164 8.81 -10.63 -22.35
CA LEU A 164 7.36 -10.55 -22.50
C LEU A 164 6.82 -11.87 -23.02
N ILE A 165 5.73 -12.32 -22.43
CA ILE A 165 5.12 -13.60 -22.72
C ILE A 165 3.64 -13.41 -22.99
N MET A 166 3.18 -13.82 -24.15
CA MET A 166 1.77 -13.88 -24.46
C MET A 166 1.27 -15.32 -24.36
N ARG A 167 0.13 -15.51 -23.72
CA ARG A 167 -0.49 -16.82 -23.56
C ARG A 167 -1.87 -16.86 -24.23
N ARG A 168 -2.21 -18.04 -24.71
CA ARG A 168 -3.50 -18.28 -25.32
C ARG A 168 -4.63 -18.08 -24.34
N GLY A 169 -5.68 -17.38 -24.75
CA GLY A 169 -6.87 -17.14 -23.93
C GLY A 169 -6.68 -16.11 -22.79
N LYS A 170 -5.55 -15.42 -22.75
CA LYS A 170 -5.26 -14.39 -21.76
C LYS A 170 -5.22 -13.01 -22.40
N ARG A 171 -5.93 -12.04 -21.85
CA ARG A 171 -5.99 -10.66 -22.35
C ARG A 171 -4.88 -9.79 -21.77
N GLY A 172 -3.63 -10.12 -22.03
CA GLY A 172 -2.50 -9.35 -21.51
C GLY A 172 -1.15 -10.00 -21.78
N LEU A 173 -0.14 -9.38 -21.22
CA LEU A 173 1.24 -9.84 -21.25
C LEU A 173 1.73 -10.15 -19.84
N TYR A 174 2.35 -11.29 -19.71
CA TYR A 174 3.22 -11.60 -18.59
C TYR A 174 4.61 -11.06 -18.89
N GLY A 175 5.34 -10.70 -17.87
CA GLY A 175 6.70 -10.24 -18.06
C GLY A 175 7.58 -10.43 -16.84
N TYR A 176 8.87 -10.33 -17.07
CA TYR A 176 9.92 -10.22 -16.07
C TYR A 176 11.14 -9.56 -16.68
N ASN A 177 12.00 -9.01 -15.84
CA ASN A 177 13.26 -8.41 -16.26
C ASN A 177 14.44 -9.10 -15.60
N ILE A 178 15.56 -9.17 -16.31
CA ILE A 178 16.83 -9.57 -15.75
C ILE A 178 17.78 -8.37 -15.84
N LEU A 179 18.36 -7.99 -14.71
CA LEU A 179 19.40 -6.97 -14.65
C LEU A 179 20.72 -7.63 -14.34
N THR A 180 21.78 -7.24 -15.06
CA THR A 180 23.15 -7.71 -14.87
C THR A 180 24.10 -6.53 -14.77
N ALA A 181 24.69 -6.32 -13.59
CA ALA A 181 25.71 -5.29 -13.42
C ALA A 181 27.04 -5.74 -13.98
N VAL A 182 27.61 -4.96 -14.90
CA VAL A 182 28.92 -5.21 -15.52
C VAL A 182 30.04 -4.66 -14.65
N VAL A 183 29.80 -3.51 -14.04
CA VAL A 183 30.72 -2.81 -13.13
C VAL A 183 30.04 -2.49 -11.82
N ALA A 184 30.83 -2.17 -10.80
CA ALA A 184 30.28 -1.67 -9.54
C ALA A 184 29.55 -0.33 -9.80
N GLN A 185 28.30 -0.27 -9.33
CA GLN A 185 27.45 0.90 -9.49
C GLN A 185 26.33 0.90 -8.47
N SER A 186 25.46 1.89 -8.53
CA SER A 186 24.26 1.94 -7.72
C SER A 186 23.04 2.17 -8.59
N ILE A 187 21.94 1.47 -8.27
CA ILE A 187 20.65 1.73 -8.85
C ILE A 187 19.96 2.80 -8.01
N ASN A 188 19.67 3.94 -8.61
CA ASN A 188 18.79 4.96 -8.03
C ASN A 188 17.34 4.69 -8.38
N GLU A 189 17.10 4.45 -9.67
CA GLU A 189 15.77 4.24 -10.20
C GLU A 189 15.90 3.45 -11.51
N VAL A 190 15.36 2.24 -11.50
CA VAL A 190 15.13 1.44 -12.70
C VAL A 190 13.71 0.93 -12.62
N ARG A 191 12.94 1.13 -13.68
CA ARG A 191 11.52 0.80 -13.67
C ARG A 191 11.05 0.26 -15.01
N MET A 192 10.02 -0.56 -14.96
CA MET A 192 9.20 -0.93 -16.09
C MET A 192 7.93 -0.09 -16.08
N ASN A 193 7.62 0.52 -17.19
CA ASN A 193 6.48 1.40 -17.34
C ASN A 193 5.49 0.85 -18.36
N THR A 194 4.21 0.98 -18.05
CA THR A 194 3.15 0.87 -19.04
C THR A 194 2.42 2.21 -19.15
N ARG A 195 2.10 2.63 -20.36
CA ARG A 195 1.39 3.86 -20.65
C ARG A 195 0.13 3.55 -21.44
N TRP A 196 -0.92 4.24 -21.11
CA TRP A 196 -2.25 4.03 -21.66
C TRP A 196 -2.90 5.35 -22.03
N ASP A 197 -3.78 5.35 -23.03
CA ASP A 197 -4.49 6.55 -23.44
C ASP A 197 -5.47 7.00 -22.34
N ARG A 198 -5.19 8.16 -21.78
CA ARG A 198 -6.05 8.78 -20.75
C ARG A 198 -7.40 9.25 -21.26
N ALA A 199 -7.57 9.46 -22.58
CA ALA A 199 -8.88 9.75 -23.12
C ALA A 199 -9.86 8.57 -22.95
N ILE A 200 -9.30 7.37 -22.76
CA ILE A 200 -10.06 6.14 -22.52
C ILE A 200 -9.95 5.72 -21.05
N LEU A 201 -8.75 5.69 -20.50
CA LEU A 201 -8.49 5.24 -19.13
C LEU A 201 -8.29 6.45 -18.21
N ASP A 202 -9.36 7.18 -17.94
CA ASP A 202 -9.39 8.47 -17.27
C ASP A 202 -9.57 8.39 -15.75
N HIS A 203 -9.60 7.19 -15.20
CA HIS A 203 -9.71 6.91 -13.77
C HIS A 203 -8.56 6.02 -13.31
N ALA A 204 -8.24 6.09 -12.01
CA ALA A 204 -7.29 5.20 -11.36
C ALA A 204 -7.96 4.40 -10.25
N PHE A 205 -7.37 3.24 -9.94
CA PHE A 205 -7.76 2.40 -8.82
C PHE A 205 -6.54 1.78 -8.16
N ASN A 206 -6.48 1.88 -6.83
CA ASN A 206 -5.66 1.02 -5.99
C ASN A 206 -6.40 0.67 -4.69
N TRP A 207 -5.92 -0.31 -3.94
CA TRP A 207 -6.61 -0.77 -2.73
C TRP A 207 -6.54 0.21 -1.57
N GLU A 208 -5.53 1.05 -1.52
CA GLU A 208 -5.36 2.03 -0.47
C GLU A 208 -6.33 3.19 -0.61
N ARG A 209 -6.56 3.63 -1.85
CA ARG A 209 -7.33 4.83 -2.17
C ARG A 209 -8.70 4.54 -2.76
N GLY A 210 -8.91 3.36 -3.32
CA GLY A 210 -10.11 3.05 -4.06
C GLY A 210 -10.10 3.64 -5.47
N LYS A 211 -11.25 4.15 -5.92
CA LYS A 211 -11.47 4.72 -7.25
C LYS A 211 -11.29 6.24 -7.24
N GLY A 212 -10.75 6.79 -8.31
CA GLY A 212 -10.72 8.24 -8.49
C GLY A 212 -10.58 8.66 -9.94
N GLN A 213 -11.30 9.70 -10.29
CA GLN A 213 -11.19 10.33 -11.60
C GLN A 213 -9.88 11.09 -11.71
N GLN A 214 -9.25 11.01 -12.87
CA GLN A 214 -8.02 11.73 -13.17
C GLN A 214 -8.31 13.09 -13.81
N PRO A 215 -7.39 14.05 -13.72
CA PRO A 215 -7.53 15.32 -14.41
C PRO A 215 -7.63 15.10 -15.93
N THR A 216 -8.45 15.89 -16.60
CA THR A 216 -8.55 15.85 -18.06
C THR A 216 -7.28 16.40 -18.73
N TYR A 217 -7.08 16.09 -20.00
CA TYR A 217 -6.04 16.74 -20.81
C TYR A 217 -6.22 18.27 -20.85
N ALA A 218 -7.46 18.75 -20.97
CA ALA A 218 -7.76 20.17 -20.96
C ALA A 218 -7.31 20.86 -19.67
N TYR A 219 -7.57 20.23 -18.51
CA TYR A 219 -7.08 20.74 -17.23
C TYR A 219 -5.54 20.77 -17.18
N LEU A 220 -4.88 19.68 -17.53
CA LEU A 220 -3.43 19.63 -17.50
C LEU A 220 -2.76 20.61 -18.46
N ALA A 221 -3.39 20.88 -19.61
CA ALA A 221 -2.91 21.88 -20.56
C ALA A 221 -2.89 23.31 -19.97
N THR A 222 -3.68 23.56 -18.95
CA THR A 222 -3.71 24.86 -18.28
C THR A 222 -2.60 25.01 -17.20
N GLN A 223 -1.77 23.99 -16.98
CA GLN A 223 -0.71 24.01 -15.98
C GLN A 223 0.55 24.74 -16.47
N GLY A 224 0.42 25.99 -16.87
CA GLY A 224 1.56 26.90 -17.05
C GLY A 224 2.54 26.61 -18.19
N GLY A 225 2.11 25.99 -19.25
CA GLY A 225 2.94 25.70 -20.42
C GLY A 225 3.88 24.51 -20.25
N GLU A 226 4.05 24.00 -19.06
CA GLU A 226 4.58 22.67 -18.86
C GLU A 226 3.45 21.67 -18.94
N THR A 227 3.60 20.80 -19.85
CA THR A 227 2.68 19.69 -20.08
C THR A 227 2.73 18.65 -18.96
N GLN A 228 3.39 18.96 -17.87
CA GLN A 228 3.58 18.05 -16.76
C GLN A 228 2.79 18.51 -15.53
N PRO A 229 2.11 17.57 -14.87
CA PRO A 229 1.60 17.80 -13.52
C PRO A 229 2.73 18.27 -12.62
N ILE A 230 2.38 19.01 -11.62
CA ILE A 230 3.34 19.48 -10.62
C ILE A 230 4.06 18.28 -10.04
N ASP A 231 5.35 18.25 -10.15
CA ASP A 231 6.20 17.42 -9.33
C ASP A 231 6.47 18.15 -7.99
N GLY A 232 5.52 18.36 -7.17
CA GLY A 232 5.46 19.10 -5.91
C GLY A 232 6.73 19.67 -5.31
N ILE A 233 7.87 19.08 -5.66
CA ILE A 233 9.20 19.51 -5.23
C ILE A 233 9.73 20.67 -6.05
N ASN A 234 9.56 20.60 -7.37
CA ASN A 234 10.21 21.51 -8.30
C ASN A 234 9.33 22.70 -8.64
N ASN A 235 8.03 22.57 -8.44
CA ASN A 235 7.11 23.63 -8.77
C ASN A 235 5.93 23.72 -7.80
N PRO A 236 6.19 24.00 -6.52
CA PRO A 236 5.15 24.06 -5.49
C PRO A 236 4.19 25.25 -5.69
N ASN A 237 4.50 26.17 -6.59
CA ASN A 237 3.78 27.44 -6.79
C ASN A 237 3.14 27.55 -8.16
N LEU A 238 2.95 26.45 -8.89
CA LEU A 238 2.15 26.55 -10.11
C LEU A 238 0.75 27.05 -9.74
N PRO A 239 0.30 28.12 -10.37
CA PRO A 239 -1.03 28.62 -10.10
C PRO A 239 -2.04 27.52 -10.40
N SER A 240 -2.94 27.30 -9.46
CA SER A 240 -4.09 26.47 -9.75
C SER A 240 -4.90 27.11 -10.82
N PRO A 241 -5.12 26.48 -11.96
CA PRO A 241 -6.01 27.04 -12.97
C PRO A 241 -7.43 27.05 -12.40
N GLU A 242 -8.22 27.99 -12.86
CA GLU A 242 -9.66 27.88 -12.70
C GLU A 242 -10.08 26.53 -13.31
N SER A 243 -10.81 25.74 -12.55
CA SER A 243 -11.22 24.43 -13.02
C SER A 243 -12.13 24.57 -14.24
N ASN A 244 -11.65 24.10 -15.37
CA ASN A 244 -12.43 24.00 -16.59
C ASN A 244 -12.72 22.55 -16.98
N SER A 245 -12.20 21.61 -16.21
CA SER A 245 -12.35 20.18 -16.48
C SER A 245 -13.64 19.59 -15.94
N GLY A 246 -14.30 20.27 -15.01
CA GLY A 246 -15.47 19.76 -14.31
C GLY A 246 -15.17 18.70 -13.24
N ASN A 247 -13.95 18.18 -13.18
CA ASN A 247 -13.58 17.14 -12.23
C ASN A 247 -12.63 17.59 -11.12
N LEU A 248 -12.17 18.85 -11.16
CA LEU A 248 -11.37 19.44 -10.11
C LEU A 248 -12.01 20.73 -9.60
N PRO A 249 -12.06 20.98 -8.30
CA PRO A 249 -12.50 22.23 -7.74
C PRO A 249 -11.63 23.41 -8.20
N PRO A 250 -12.20 24.63 -8.32
CA PRO A 250 -11.39 25.82 -8.54
C PRO A 250 -10.30 25.97 -7.49
N GLY A 251 -9.09 26.31 -7.90
CA GLY A 251 -7.96 26.42 -7.00
C GLY A 251 -7.21 25.12 -6.72
N SER A 252 -7.70 23.97 -7.19
CA SER A 252 -7.04 22.67 -7.01
C SER A 252 -5.71 22.61 -7.75
N ARG A 253 -4.76 21.89 -7.16
CA ARG A 253 -3.47 21.56 -7.77
C ARG A 253 -3.35 20.05 -7.90
N TYR A 254 -2.45 19.60 -8.72
CA TYR A 254 -2.25 18.21 -9.02
C TYR A 254 -0.77 17.84 -9.10
N THR A 255 -0.41 16.65 -8.63
CA THR A 255 0.89 16.06 -8.91
C THR A 255 0.74 14.71 -9.61
N LYS A 256 1.71 14.38 -10.46
CA LYS A 256 1.72 13.10 -11.19
C LYS A 256 1.84 11.87 -10.28
N TYR A 257 2.28 12.05 -9.04
CA TYR A 257 2.49 10.96 -8.08
C TYR A 257 1.40 10.84 -7.01
N GLU A 258 0.30 11.46 -7.22
CA GLU A 258 -0.79 11.48 -6.23
C GLU A 258 -1.36 10.09 -5.92
N TRP A 259 -1.19 9.16 -6.85
CA TRP A 259 -1.67 7.80 -6.72
C TRP A 259 -0.57 6.79 -6.33
N SER A 260 0.51 7.23 -5.74
CA SER A 260 1.51 6.35 -5.16
C SER A 260 0.89 5.37 -4.17
N LEU A 261 1.42 4.15 -4.13
CA LEU A 261 0.85 3.05 -3.36
C LEU A 261 1.94 2.20 -2.71
N TYR A 262 1.64 1.60 -1.58
CA TYR A 262 2.46 0.54 -1.01
C TYR A 262 2.25 -0.76 -1.78
N HIS A 263 3.35 -1.32 -2.25
CA HIS A 263 3.33 -2.52 -3.07
C HIS A 263 2.67 -3.71 -2.36
N HIS A 264 2.99 -3.92 -1.09
CA HIS A 264 2.48 -5.02 -0.29
C HIS A 264 1.00 -4.88 0.12
N GLU A 265 0.41 -3.71 -0.04
CA GLU A 265 -1.01 -3.45 0.23
C GLU A 265 -1.88 -3.52 -1.04
N ASN A 266 -1.28 -3.59 -2.21
CA ASN A 266 -1.97 -3.46 -3.50
C ASN A 266 -1.72 -4.65 -4.42
N PRO A 267 -2.46 -5.75 -4.27
CA PRO A 267 -2.30 -6.95 -5.10
C PRO A 267 -2.65 -6.75 -6.58
N MET A 268 -3.43 -5.73 -6.88
CA MET A 268 -3.80 -5.30 -8.23
C MET A 268 -4.05 -3.80 -8.20
N PHE A 269 -3.61 -3.10 -9.20
CA PHE A 269 -3.85 -1.66 -9.38
C PHE A 269 -3.79 -1.30 -10.86
N GLY A 270 -4.34 -0.16 -11.24
CA GLY A 270 -4.32 0.27 -12.63
C GLY A 270 -5.24 1.44 -12.94
N HIS A 271 -5.50 1.61 -14.22
CA HIS A 271 -6.35 2.65 -14.77
C HIS A 271 -7.57 2.05 -15.45
N TYR A 272 -8.68 2.78 -15.43
CA TYR A 272 -9.90 2.35 -16.07
C TYR A 272 -10.71 3.56 -16.59
N GLY A 273 -11.67 3.29 -17.44
CA GLY A 273 -12.62 4.25 -17.99
C GLY A 273 -13.27 3.74 -19.25
N HIS A 274 -14.40 4.30 -19.62
CA HIS A 274 -15.11 4.04 -20.88
C HIS A 274 -15.29 2.54 -21.23
N GLY A 275 -15.49 1.71 -20.22
CA GLY A 275 -15.68 0.27 -20.39
C GLY A 275 -14.40 -0.55 -20.56
N PHE A 276 -13.23 0.03 -20.35
CA PHE A 276 -11.93 -0.63 -20.35
C PHE A 276 -11.23 -0.47 -19.01
N GLY A 277 -10.43 -1.49 -18.64
CA GLY A 277 -9.53 -1.42 -17.52
C GLY A 277 -8.18 -2.03 -17.87
N ALA A 278 -7.09 -1.33 -17.58
CA ALA A 278 -5.73 -1.80 -17.73
C ALA A 278 -5.09 -1.95 -16.36
N TRP A 279 -4.70 -3.17 -16.03
CA TRP A 279 -4.34 -3.59 -14.69
C TRP A 279 -2.95 -4.17 -14.64
N PHE A 280 -2.32 -3.98 -13.52
CA PHE A 280 -1.06 -4.60 -13.18
C PHE A 280 -1.23 -5.48 -11.93
N THR A 281 -0.69 -6.69 -11.96
CA THR A 281 -0.64 -7.57 -10.81
C THR A 281 0.72 -8.25 -10.70
N PRO A 282 1.38 -8.17 -9.55
CA PRO A 282 2.57 -8.94 -9.27
C PRO A 282 2.22 -10.41 -9.05
N LEU A 283 2.96 -11.33 -9.67
CA LEU A 283 2.69 -12.77 -9.64
C LEU A 283 3.65 -13.50 -8.70
N GLY A 284 3.73 -13.05 -7.48
CA GLY A 284 4.67 -13.64 -6.52
C GLY A 284 4.12 -14.72 -5.63
N GLY A 285 2.84 -14.93 -5.61
CA GLY A 285 2.19 -15.88 -4.72
C GLY A 285 1.44 -15.18 -3.62
N VAL A 286 0.25 -14.74 -3.91
CA VAL A 286 -0.65 -14.05 -2.99
C VAL A 286 -1.83 -14.92 -2.68
N THR A 287 -2.24 -14.94 -1.43
CA THR A 287 -3.60 -15.26 -1.01
C THR A 287 -4.26 -13.96 -0.58
N ASP A 288 -5.52 -14.00 -0.18
CA ASP A 288 -6.31 -12.83 0.20
C ASP A 288 -5.63 -11.86 1.20
N GLN A 289 -4.54 -12.27 1.84
CA GLN A 289 -3.77 -11.46 2.79
C GLN A 289 -2.26 -11.68 2.70
N THR A 290 -1.80 -12.31 1.65
CA THR A 290 -0.39 -12.64 1.44
C THR A 290 0.07 -12.11 0.12
N LEU A 291 1.08 -11.28 0.12
CA LEU A 291 1.73 -10.74 -1.07
C LEU A 291 3.16 -11.24 -1.12
N CYS A 292 3.53 -11.91 -2.22
CA CYS A 292 4.92 -12.23 -2.51
C CYS A 292 5.39 -11.36 -3.67
N ALA A 293 6.36 -10.51 -3.41
CA ALA A 293 6.97 -9.67 -4.42
C ALA A 293 8.35 -10.24 -4.76
N PHE A 294 8.50 -10.73 -5.96
CA PHE A 294 9.80 -11.19 -6.47
C PHE A 294 10.71 -10.06 -6.86
N TYR A 295 10.14 -8.95 -7.17
CA TYR A 295 10.81 -7.76 -7.61
C TYR A 295 10.41 -6.61 -6.69
N GLY A 296 10.99 -5.51 -6.92
CA GLY A 296 10.70 -4.34 -6.11
C GLY A 296 11.59 -4.24 -4.91
N VAL A 297 11.33 -3.28 -4.14
CA VAL A 297 12.13 -2.76 -3.05
C VAL A 297 11.31 -2.87 -1.77
N GLY A 298 11.42 -3.96 -1.07
CA GLY A 298 10.78 -4.16 0.22
C GLY A 298 9.29 -3.74 0.26
N PRO A 299 8.78 -3.33 1.41
CA PRO A 299 7.46 -2.72 1.54
C PRO A 299 7.50 -1.26 1.10
N ASN A 300 7.64 -1.02 -0.21
CA ASN A 300 7.90 0.30 -0.77
C ASN A 300 6.84 0.72 -1.76
N HIS A 301 6.89 2.00 -2.16
CA HIS A 301 5.95 2.57 -3.08
C HIS A 301 6.20 2.16 -4.52
N GLN A 302 5.09 1.99 -5.23
CA GLN A 302 5.01 2.03 -6.68
C GLN A 302 4.23 3.26 -7.09
N ASP A 303 4.39 3.71 -8.31
CA ASP A 303 3.64 4.85 -8.81
C ASP A 303 2.57 4.39 -9.80
N LEU A 304 1.34 4.72 -9.46
CA LEU A 304 0.25 4.79 -10.38
C LEU A 304 0.05 6.28 -10.66
N ALA A 305 0.52 6.73 -11.80
CA ALA A 305 0.69 8.14 -12.07
C ALA A 305 -0.14 8.59 -13.27
N ILE A 306 -0.53 9.85 -13.23
CA ILE A 306 -1.02 10.55 -14.41
C ILE A 306 -0.03 11.64 -14.77
N HIS A 307 0.44 11.52 -15.97
CA HIS A 307 1.31 12.50 -16.59
C HIS A 307 0.66 12.97 -17.90
N GLN A 308 1.31 12.80 -19.03
CA GLN A 308 0.67 12.93 -20.34
C GLN A 308 -0.29 11.76 -20.57
N ASP A 309 -0.01 10.62 -19.96
CA ASP A 309 -0.73 9.36 -20.07
C ASP A 309 -1.17 8.85 -18.72
N ALA A 310 -1.98 7.79 -18.73
CA ALA A 310 -2.19 6.93 -17.58
C ALA A 310 -0.99 5.98 -17.45
N ILE A 311 -0.16 6.15 -16.44
CA ILE A 311 1.12 5.46 -16.29
C ILE A 311 1.10 4.54 -15.07
N ILE A 312 1.61 3.32 -15.27
CA ILE A 312 1.96 2.41 -14.17
C ILE A 312 3.48 2.26 -14.16
N CYS A 313 4.13 2.73 -13.09
CA CYS A 313 5.56 2.65 -12.91
C CYS A 313 5.92 1.57 -11.89
N ASN A 314 6.64 0.54 -12.32
CA ASN A 314 7.11 -0.54 -11.44
C ASN A 314 8.61 -0.40 -11.23
N TYR A 315 9.01 -0.05 -10.02
CA TYR A 315 10.40 0.17 -9.67
C TYR A 315 11.12 -1.14 -9.38
N PHE A 316 12.29 -1.31 -9.96
CA PHE A 316 13.20 -2.42 -9.67
C PHE A 316 14.28 -2.04 -8.66
N GLY A 317 14.44 -0.78 -8.41
CA GLY A 317 15.40 -0.21 -7.47
C GLY A 317 14.75 0.86 -6.59
N ALA A 318 15.54 1.78 -6.08
CA ALA A 318 15.05 2.93 -5.34
C ALA A 318 14.05 3.74 -6.17
N ASN A 319 13.17 4.43 -5.49
CA ASN A 319 12.15 5.27 -6.09
C ASN A 319 12.33 6.75 -5.69
N HIS A 320 11.40 7.60 -6.07
CA HIS A 320 11.40 9.02 -5.78
C HIS A 320 11.24 9.40 -4.30
N TYR A 321 11.04 8.44 -3.40
CA TYR A 321 10.60 8.70 -2.02
C TYR A 321 11.75 8.75 -0.99
N GLY A 322 12.95 9.09 -1.44
CA GLY A 322 14.09 9.32 -0.53
C GLY A 322 14.76 8.05 -0.05
N LEU A 323 14.55 6.92 -0.74
CA LEU A 323 15.27 5.70 -0.47
C LEU A 323 16.73 5.79 -0.91
N PRO A 324 17.65 5.14 -0.19
CA PRO A 324 19.03 5.07 -0.61
C PRO A 324 19.16 4.27 -1.90
N ALA A 325 20.09 4.71 -2.76
CA ALA A 325 20.48 3.93 -3.92
C ALA A 325 21.01 2.55 -3.50
N TYR A 326 20.69 1.53 -4.29
CA TYR A 326 21.15 0.17 -4.01
C TYR A 326 22.47 -0.12 -4.74
N PRO A 327 23.55 -0.45 -4.00
CA PRO A 327 24.85 -0.76 -4.60
C PRO A 327 24.85 -2.14 -5.25
N LEU A 328 25.34 -2.22 -6.48
CA LEU A 328 25.54 -3.45 -7.23
C LEU A 328 27.04 -3.71 -7.40
N PHE A 329 27.45 -4.95 -7.23
CA PHE A 329 28.80 -5.39 -7.53
C PHE A 329 28.93 -5.95 -8.96
N PRO A 330 30.12 -6.02 -9.54
CA PRO A 330 30.31 -6.63 -10.86
C PRO A 330 29.86 -8.10 -10.86
N GLY A 331 29.03 -8.46 -11.82
CA GLY A 331 28.43 -9.81 -11.91
C GLY A 331 27.16 -9.98 -11.09
N TYR A 332 26.69 -8.95 -10.36
CA TYR A 332 25.34 -8.98 -9.79
C TYR A 332 24.31 -9.25 -10.88
N GLN A 333 23.49 -10.27 -10.69
CA GLN A 333 22.41 -10.60 -11.61
C GLN A 333 21.14 -10.96 -10.85
N ARG A 334 20.00 -10.48 -11.31
CA ARG A 334 18.73 -10.75 -10.67
C ARG A 334 17.56 -10.69 -11.65
N LEU A 335 16.58 -11.57 -11.44
CA LEU A 335 15.26 -11.49 -12.07
C LEU A 335 14.32 -10.64 -11.22
N TYR A 336 13.63 -9.69 -11.85
CA TYR A 336 12.57 -8.87 -11.29
C TYR A 336 11.24 -9.28 -11.94
N GLY A 337 10.28 -9.66 -11.13
CA GLY A 337 9.01 -10.21 -11.61
C GLY A 337 8.75 -11.60 -11.01
N PRO A 338 7.81 -12.34 -11.58
CA PRO A 338 6.99 -11.99 -12.74
C PRO A 338 5.82 -11.10 -12.41
N TRP A 339 5.26 -10.49 -13.42
CA TRP A 339 4.00 -9.75 -13.35
C TRP A 339 3.06 -10.14 -14.49
N TYR A 340 1.82 -9.72 -14.37
CA TYR A 340 0.82 -9.79 -15.42
C TYR A 340 0.19 -8.41 -15.61
N THR A 341 0.33 -7.84 -16.79
CA THR A 341 -0.41 -6.65 -17.21
C THR A 341 -1.52 -7.10 -18.15
N PHE A 342 -2.77 -6.76 -17.82
CA PHE A 342 -3.91 -7.26 -18.57
C PHE A 342 -5.01 -6.20 -18.71
N VAL A 343 -5.85 -6.42 -19.70
CA VAL A 343 -6.99 -5.57 -19.98
C VAL A 343 -8.28 -6.39 -19.80
N ASN A 344 -9.26 -5.82 -19.13
CA ASN A 344 -10.63 -6.32 -19.19
C ASN A 344 -11.57 -5.25 -19.76
N THR A 345 -12.76 -5.68 -20.14
CA THR A 345 -13.80 -4.81 -20.66
C THR A 345 -15.10 -5.03 -19.88
N GLY A 346 -15.92 -4.01 -19.77
CA GLY A 346 -17.16 -4.08 -19.01
C GLY A 346 -18.12 -2.95 -19.38
N ASP A 347 -19.17 -2.85 -18.59
CA ASP A 347 -20.12 -1.74 -18.73
C ASP A 347 -19.45 -0.44 -18.28
N PRO A 348 -19.37 0.60 -19.12
CA PRO A 348 -18.82 1.89 -18.73
C PRO A 348 -19.55 2.54 -17.55
N ASP A 349 -20.84 2.22 -17.37
CA ASP A 349 -21.66 2.75 -16.28
C ASP A 349 -21.56 1.92 -14.98
N ASP A 350 -20.92 0.74 -15.03
CA ASP A 350 -20.67 -0.13 -13.85
C ASP A 350 -19.19 -0.50 -13.70
N PRO A 351 -18.32 0.43 -13.36
CA PRO A 351 -16.90 0.16 -13.15
C PRO A 351 -16.62 -0.79 -11.97
N ASP A 352 -17.52 -0.88 -11.00
CA ASP A 352 -17.34 -1.73 -9.82
C ASP A 352 -17.34 -3.22 -10.20
N THR A 353 -18.23 -3.63 -11.08
CA THR A 353 -18.25 -5.00 -11.61
C THR A 353 -17.00 -5.29 -12.42
N MET A 354 -16.51 -4.35 -13.24
CA MET A 354 -15.29 -4.51 -14.02
C MET A 354 -14.05 -4.61 -13.11
N ILE A 355 -13.93 -3.78 -12.08
CA ILE A 355 -12.84 -3.83 -11.09
C ILE A 355 -12.89 -5.14 -10.31
N ALA A 356 -14.08 -5.58 -9.88
CA ALA A 356 -14.24 -6.85 -9.17
C ALA A 356 -13.86 -8.05 -10.05
N GLU A 357 -14.14 -8.02 -11.34
CA GLU A 357 -13.68 -9.03 -12.29
C GLU A 357 -12.15 -9.00 -12.46
N ALA A 358 -11.56 -7.84 -12.60
CA ALA A 358 -10.12 -7.67 -12.65
C ALA A 358 -9.45 -8.23 -11.39
N ALA A 359 -10.00 -7.98 -10.21
CA ALA A 359 -9.52 -8.54 -8.96
C ALA A 359 -9.59 -10.07 -8.93
N ARG A 360 -10.70 -10.66 -9.42
CA ARG A 360 -10.82 -12.12 -9.54
C ARG A 360 -9.79 -12.70 -10.52
N THR A 361 -9.57 -12.02 -11.64
CA THR A 361 -8.55 -12.40 -12.64
C THR A 361 -7.17 -12.37 -12.02
N ALA A 362 -6.78 -11.28 -11.36
CA ALA A 362 -5.50 -11.16 -10.67
C ALA A 362 -5.29 -12.30 -9.66
N GLN A 363 -6.28 -12.56 -8.82
CA GLN A 363 -6.23 -13.65 -7.84
C GLN A 363 -6.10 -15.04 -8.49
N ALA A 364 -6.78 -15.27 -9.62
CA ALA A 364 -6.68 -16.52 -10.36
C ALA A 364 -5.27 -16.72 -10.95
N GLU A 365 -4.70 -15.68 -11.54
CA GLU A 365 -3.34 -15.69 -12.10
C GLU A 365 -2.28 -15.93 -11.02
N ILE A 366 -2.41 -15.28 -9.88
CA ILE A 366 -1.52 -15.48 -8.73
C ILE A 366 -1.58 -16.94 -8.25
N ARG A 367 -2.78 -17.51 -8.11
CA ARG A 367 -2.95 -18.91 -7.71
C ARG A 367 -2.38 -19.88 -8.76
N GLU A 368 -2.62 -19.61 -10.05
CA GLU A 368 -2.07 -20.42 -11.15
C GLU A 368 -0.53 -20.41 -11.12
N ASN A 369 0.06 -19.25 -11.00
CA ASN A 369 1.52 -19.11 -10.94
C ASN A 369 2.11 -19.83 -9.72
N ARG A 370 1.45 -19.76 -8.58
CA ARG A 370 1.88 -20.42 -7.34
C ARG A 370 1.74 -21.94 -7.42
N ALA A 371 0.69 -22.44 -8.06
CA ALA A 371 0.44 -23.89 -8.20
C ALA A 371 1.42 -24.61 -9.15
N GLY A 372 2.21 -23.86 -9.90
CA GLY A 372 3.30 -24.43 -10.69
C GLY A 372 3.16 -24.35 -12.18
N SER A 373 2.35 -23.47 -12.71
CA SER A 373 2.43 -23.16 -14.14
C SER A 373 3.75 -22.43 -14.43
N SER A 374 4.81 -23.19 -14.57
CA SER A 374 6.12 -22.64 -14.88
C SER A 374 6.22 -22.26 -16.37
N TRP A 375 5.63 -21.14 -16.70
CA TRP A 375 5.88 -20.54 -18.00
C TRP A 375 7.17 -19.69 -18.03
N ILE A 376 7.84 -19.48 -16.89
CA ILE A 376 9.18 -18.92 -16.80
C ILE A 376 10.20 -20.05 -16.76
N ALA A 377 11.15 -20.02 -17.68
CA ALA A 377 12.23 -20.99 -17.76
C ALA A 377 13.60 -20.32 -17.52
N ASP A 378 13.68 -19.53 -16.47
CA ASP A 378 14.89 -18.81 -16.11
C ASP A 378 15.53 -19.40 -14.84
N PRO A 379 16.88 -19.54 -14.80
CA PRO A 379 17.58 -20.06 -13.63
C PRO A 379 17.38 -19.24 -12.33
N PHE A 380 17.06 -17.95 -12.43
CA PHE A 380 16.75 -17.08 -11.28
C PHE A 380 15.29 -17.20 -10.82
N TYR A 381 14.51 -18.07 -11.47
CA TYR A 381 13.14 -18.33 -11.10
C TYR A 381 12.92 -19.83 -10.82
N PRO A 382 13.22 -20.31 -9.61
CA PRO A 382 13.10 -21.73 -9.28
C PRO A 382 11.70 -22.28 -9.53
N PRO A 383 11.58 -23.48 -10.09
CA PRO A 383 10.29 -24.09 -10.32
C PRO A 383 9.59 -24.39 -8.98
N PRO A 384 8.26 -24.53 -8.96
CA PRO A 384 7.52 -24.80 -7.74
C PRO A 384 7.95 -26.04 -6.97
N SER A 385 8.53 -27.03 -7.65
CA SER A 385 9.09 -28.24 -7.02
C SER A 385 10.28 -27.96 -6.10
N GLU A 386 10.96 -26.84 -6.30
CA GLU A 386 12.09 -26.39 -5.48
C GLU A 386 11.69 -25.41 -4.38
N ARG A 387 10.40 -25.06 -4.30
CA ARG A 387 9.90 -24.06 -3.36
C ARG A 387 9.33 -24.69 -2.12
N THR A 388 9.44 -23.99 -1.01
CA THR A 388 9.04 -24.39 0.34
C THR A 388 7.83 -23.59 0.81
N THR A 389 6.91 -24.22 1.52
CA THR A 389 5.93 -23.50 2.35
C THR A 389 6.52 -23.31 3.74
N VAL A 390 6.70 -22.05 4.15
CA VAL A 390 7.19 -21.68 5.48
C VAL A 390 6.00 -21.35 6.38
N THR A 391 5.96 -21.97 7.57
CA THR A 391 4.91 -21.78 8.56
C THR A 391 5.51 -21.43 9.91
N GLY A 392 4.69 -20.89 10.81
CA GLY A 392 5.07 -20.61 12.18
C GLY A 392 3.99 -19.83 12.91
N ARG A 393 4.33 -19.36 14.09
CA ARG A 393 3.43 -18.55 14.92
C ARG A 393 4.19 -17.42 15.59
N LEU A 394 3.73 -16.20 15.38
CA LEU A 394 4.22 -15.02 16.08
C LEU A 394 3.58 -14.94 17.46
N ARG A 395 4.37 -14.55 18.46
CA ARG A 395 3.94 -14.19 19.80
C ARG A 395 4.55 -12.86 20.21
N ILE A 396 3.75 -12.01 20.82
CA ILE A 396 4.26 -10.77 21.42
C ILE A 396 4.51 -11.06 22.91
N ALA A 397 5.73 -10.85 23.37
CA ALA A 397 6.18 -11.26 24.71
C ALA A 397 5.37 -10.61 25.85
N ASP A 398 4.86 -9.40 25.66
CA ASP A 398 4.05 -8.68 26.66
C ASP A 398 2.53 -8.95 26.57
N GLY A 399 2.13 -9.86 25.67
CA GLY A 399 0.75 -10.30 25.50
C GLY A 399 -0.12 -9.41 24.63
N ARG A 400 0.44 -8.39 23.96
CA ARG A 400 -0.28 -7.67 22.92
C ARG A 400 -0.71 -8.62 21.78
N PRO A 401 -1.75 -8.29 21.00
CA PRO A 401 -2.16 -9.11 19.86
C PRO A 401 -1.02 -9.39 18.89
N ALA A 402 -0.87 -10.65 18.48
CA ALA A 402 0.10 -11.05 17.45
C ALA A 402 -0.54 -11.20 16.06
N GLY A 403 -1.83 -10.96 15.93
CA GLY A 403 -2.56 -11.02 14.66
C GLY A 403 -2.49 -9.73 13.87
N GLY A 404 -2.57 -9.85 12.55
CA GLY A 404 -2.61 -8.73 11.62
C GLY A 404 -1.28 -8.05 11.33
N HIS A 405 -0.17 -8.52 11.90
CA HIS A 405 1.16 -7.95 11.62
C HIS A 405 1.73 -8.45 10.30
N TRP A 406 2.47 -7.61 9.61
CA TRP A 406 3.23 -8.02 8.45
C TRP A 406 4.48 -8.79 8.86
N LEU A 407 4.62 -9.97 8.29
CA LEU A 407 5.81 -10.79 8.37
C LEU A 407 6.39 -10.93 6.97
N LEU A 408 7.68 -10.73 6.81
CA LEU A 408 8.35 -10.92 5.53
C LEU A 408 9.67 -11.67 5.65
N LEU A 409 10.00 -12.38 4.60
CA LEU A 409 11.30 -12.98 4.36
C LEU A 409 12.01 -12.25 3.22
N SER A 410 13.28 -11.90 3.40
CA SER A 410 14.16 -11.41 2.35
C SER A 410 15.55 -12.02 2.49
N THR A 411 16.26 -12.15 1.38
CA THR A 411 17.67 -12.59 1.39
C THR A 411 18.62 -11.45 1.77
N GLN A 412 18.12 -10.23 1.87
CA GLN A 412 18.89 -9.06 2.27
C GLN A 412 18.76 -8.79 3.76
N ASP A 413 19.89 -8.59 4.42
CA ASP A 413 19.97 -8.20 5.81
C ASP A 413 20.15 -6.68 5.91
N VAL A 414 19.09 -5.97 6.34
CA VAL A 414 19.07 -4.53 6.53
C VAL A 414 18.58 -4.14 7.92
N THR A 415 18.89 -2.92 8.34
CA THR A 415 18.35 -2.38 9.60
C THR A 415 16.91 -1.92 9.43
N ASP A 416 16.60 -1.32 8.30
CA ASP A 416 15.27 -0.78 7.99
C ASP A 416 14.67 -1.57 6.82
N VAL A 417 13.57 -2.25 7.09
CA VAL A 417 12.85 -3.09 6.13
C VAL A 417 12.46 -2.36 4.84
N TYR A 418 12.26 -1.05 4.90
CA TYR A 418 11.93 -0.22 3.73
C TYR A 418 13.14 0.00 2.79
N THR A 419 14.34 -0.39 3.21
CA THR A 419 15.54 -0.32 2.36
C THR A 419 15.89 -1.64 1.68
N ILE A 420 15.02 -2.62 1.74
CA ILE A 420 15.21 -3.90 1.06
C ILE A 420 15.03 -3.69 -0.46
N HIS A 421 16.01 -4.14 -1.22
CA HIS A 421 15.99 -4.17 -2.68
C HIS A 421 15.95 -5.59 -3.26
N GLU A 422 16.17 -6.59 -2.44
CA GLU A 422 16.12 -7.99 -2.83
C GLU A 422 14.69 -8.57 -2.76
N PRO A 423 14.43 -9.73 -3.36
CA PRO A 423 13.12 -10.37 -3.31
C PRO A 423 12.58 -10.48 -1.90
N THR A 424 11.31 -10.13 -1.74
CA THR A 424 10.58 -10.14 -0.47
C THR A 424 9.29 -10.93 -0.60
N TYR A 425 8.97 -11.66 0.46
CA TYR A 425 7.80 -12.53 0.54
C TYR A 425 7.01 -12.15 1.79
N PHE A 426 5.80 -11.67 1.61
CA PHE A 426 4.98 -11.09 2.67
C PHE A 426 3.80 -11.98 3.06
N VAL A 427 3.44 -11.93 4.33
CA VAL A 427 2.16 -12.45 4.85
C VAL A 427 1.72 -11.62 6.05
N LYS A 428 0.43 -11.44 6.23
CA LYS A 428 -0.14 -11.00 7.52
C LYS A 428 -0.37 -12.21 8.41
N THR A 429 -0.03 -12.07 9.70
CA THR A 429 -0.36 -13.07 10.71
C THR A 429 -1.86 -13.16 10.92
N ALA A 430 -2.39 -14.35 11.12
CA ALA A 430 -3.77 -14.58 11.53
C ALA A 430 -4.02 -14.06 12.95
N ASP A 431 -5.29 -13.94 13.38
CA ASP A 431 -5.67 -13.41 14.70
C ASP A 431 -4.97 -14.12 15.87
N ASP A 432 -4.63 -15.39 15.72
CA ASP A 432 -3.90 -16.18 16.72
C ASP A 432 -2.38 -16.13 16.58
N GLY A 433 -1.87 -15.31 15.67
CA GLY A 433 -0.46 -15.14 15.36
C GLY A 433 0.11 -16.15 14.36
N THR A 434 -0.65 -17.15 13.93
CA THR A 434 -0.16 -18.13 12.94
C THR A 434 0.03 -17.50 11.56
N PHE A 435 0.98 -18.03 10.79
CA PHE A 435 1.21 -17.60 9.41
C PHE A 435 1.62 -18.76 8.50
N SER A 436 1.43 -18.57 7.21
CA SER A 436 1.86 -19.48 6.17
C SER A 436 2.32 -18.71 4.93
N LEU A 437 3.58 -18.84 4.58
CA LEU A 437 4.23 -18.29 3.39
C LEU A 437 4.48 -19.41 2.38
N PRO A 438 3.62 -19.61 1.39
CA PRO A 438 3.82 -20.62 0.38
C PRO A 438 4.76 -20.15 -0.72
N GLY A 439 5.45 -21.10 -1.36
CA GLY A 439 6.19 -20.84 -2.60
C GLY A 439 7.50 -20.07 -2.40
N ILE A 440 8.12 -20.18 -1.24
CA ILE A 440 9.41 -19.56 -0.94
C ILE A 440 10.52 -20.34 -1.67
N PRO A 441 11.30 -19.69 -2.56
CA PRO A 441 12.40 -20.32 -3.27
C PRO A 441 13.59 -20.59 -2.32
N PRO A 442 14.61 -21.35 -2.78
CA PRO A 442 15.87 -21.43 -2.08
C PRO A 442 16.47 -20.04 -1.86
N ALA A 443 17.07 -19.83 -0.68
CA ALA A 443 17.74 -18.58 -0.41
C ALA A 443 19.06 -18.51 -1.19
N TRP A 444 19.26 -17.40 -1.89
CA TRP A 444 20.52 -17.07 -2.54
C TRP A 444 21.10 -15.79 -1.95
N GLN A 445 22.42 -15.69 -1.98
CA GLN A 445 23.07 -14.43 -1.65
C GLN A 445 22.65 -13.37 -2.69
N PRO A 446 22.40 -12.12 -2.27
CA PRO A 446 21.96 -11.05 -3.15
C PRO A 446 22.73 -11.01 -4.47
N GLY A 447 21.99 -10.90 -5.58
CA GLY A 447 22.55 -10.80 -6.92
C GLY A 447 23.28 -12.02 -7.44
N THR A 448 23.15 -13.18 -6.80
CA THR A 448 23.82 -14.42 -7.21
C THR A 448 22.88 -15.62 -7.11
N ARG A 449 23.38 -16.80 -7.48
CA ARG A 449 22.77 -18.10 -7.21
C ARG A 449 23.56 -18.90 -6.15
N THR A 450 24.47 -18.25 -5.46
CA THR A 450 25.19 -18.87 -4.34
C THR A 450 24.22 -19.09 -3.19
N PRO A 451 24.21 -20.28 -2.55
CA PRO A 451 23.35 -20.51 -1.39
C PRO A 451 23.55 -19.47 -0.28
N GLY A 452 22.46 -19.03 0.31
CA GLY A 452 22.39 -18.04 1.37
C GLY A 452 21.34 -18.40 2.42
N THR A 453 20.93 -17.41 3.19
CA THR A 453 19.87 -17.52 4.19
C THR A 453 18.89 -16.38 4.03
N TYR A 454 17.71 -16.56 4.60
CA TYR A 454 16.74 -15.47 4.73
C TYR A 454 16.94 -14.72 6.05
N THR A 455 16.56 -13.47 6.04
CA THR A 455 16.23 -12.67 7.21
C THR A 455 14.72 -12.54 7.30
N LEU A 456 14.15 -12.85 8.45
CA LEU A 456 12.76 -12.66 8.75
C LEU A 456 12.58 -11.31 9.44
N TYR A 457 11.63 -10.54 8.97
CA TYR A 457 11.22 -9.27 9.57
C TYR A 457 9.76 -9.34 9.95
N VAL A 458 9.40 -8.69 11.06
CA VAL A 458 8.01 -8.45 11.44
C VAL A 458 7.86 -6.98 11.80
N PHE A 459 6.82 -6.36 11.30
CA PHE A 459 6.44 -5.00 11.68
C PHE A 459 4.93 -4.89 11.82
N ALA A 460 4.50 -3.97 12.65
CA ALA A 460 3.08 -3.82 12.95
C ALA A 460 2.31 -3.28 11.72
N ALA A 461 1.06 -3.71 11.64
CA ALA A 461 0.06 -3.12 10.75
C ALA A 461 -1.11 -2.60 11.59
N GLY A 462 -0.78 -1.95 12.70
CA GLY A 462 -1.69 -1.37 13.65
C GLY A 462 -1.29 -1.63 15.11
N GLY A 463 -2.06 -1.07 16.03
CA GLY A 463 -1.82 -1.22 17.48
C GLY A 463 -0.71 -0.32 18.01
N SER A 464 0.05 -0.80 18.98
CA SER A 464 1.02 0.00 19.75
C SER A 464 2.47 -0.51 19.68
N VAL A 465 2.77 -1.44 18.78
CA VAL A 465 4.15 -1.88 18.55
C VAL A 465 4.77 -1.04 17.45
N THR A 466 5.75 -0.22 17.79
CA THR A 466 6.35 0.75 16.86
C THR A 466 7.64 0.27 16.22
N ASP A 467 8.38 -0.63 16.86
CA ASP A 467 9.61 -1.20 16.35
C ASP A 467 9.38 -2.36 15.37
N GLN A 468 10.43 -3.03 14.98
CA GLN A 468 10.39 -4.23 14.12
C GLN A 468 11.19 -5.37 14.73
N LEU A 469 10.72 -6.60 14.54
CA LEU A 469 11.50 -7.79 14.80
C LEU A 469 12.38 -8.08 13.57
N LYS A 470 13.61 -8.53 13.83
CA LYS A 470 14.53 -9.02 12.82
C LYS A 470 15.22 -10.28 13.29
N LEU A 471 15.12 -11.36 12.53
CA LEU A 471 15.79 -12.63 12.77
C LEU A 471 16.58 -13.03 11.54
N THR A 472 17.90 -13.18 11.67
CA THR A 472 18.80 -13.54 10.58
C THR A 472 19.06 -15.04 10.53
N GLY A 473 19.63 -15.52 9.42
CA GLY A 473 20.10 -16.90 9.30
C GLY A 473 18.99 -17.94 9.16
N ILE A 474 17.82 -17.55 8.69
CA ILE A 474 16.71 -18.49 8.47
C ILE A 474 17.01 -19.36 7.25
N THR A 475 17.22 -20.63 7.48
CA THR A 475 17.37 -21.62 6.40
C THR A 475 16.02 -22.12 5.97
N VAL A 476 15.77 -22.15 4.67
CA VAL A 476 14.52 -22.64 4.08
C VAL A 476 14.81 -23.80 3.13
N GLY A 477 14.11 -24.90 3.31
CA GLY A 477 14.30 -26.07 2.48
C GLY A 477 13.21 -27.15 2.64
N GLY A 478 13.21 -28.11 1.73
CA GLY A 478 12.17 -29.14 1.67
C GLY A 478 10.83 -28.58 1.16
N ARG A 479 9.78 -29.36 1.26
CA ARG A 479 8.43 -28.94 0.82
C ARG A 479 7.72 -28.06 1.83
N LYS A 480 8.00 -28.24 3.09
CA LYS A 480 7.43 -27.48 4.21
C LYS A 480 8.48 -27.30 5.30
N GLN A 481 8.54 -26.08 5.82
CA GLN A 481 9.41 -25.68 6.92
C GLN A 481 8.55 -25.00 7.98
N ASP A 482 8.56 -25.54 9.20
CA ASP A 482 7.93 -24.89 10.34
C ASP A 482 9.00 -24.18 11.17
N LEU A 483 8.84 -22.90 11.40
CA LEU A 483 9.74 -22.08 12.24
C LEU A 483 9.34 -22.13 13.71
N GLY A 484 8.20 -22.77 14.05
CA GLY A 484 7.71 -22.85 15.41
C GLY A 484 7.17 -21.51 15.93
N ASP A 485 7.23 -21.35 17.25
CA ASP A 485 6.86 -20.08 17.90
C ASP A 485 8.01 -19.08 17.76
N ILE A 486 7.70 -17.91 17.19
CA ILE A 486 8.59 -16.76 17.05
C ILE A 486 8.17 -15.74 18.09
N GLU A 487 9.02 -15.48 19.06
CA GLU A 487 8.76 -14.50 20.09
C GLU A 487 9.32 -13.14 19.69
N TRP A 488 8.43 -12.14 19.68
CA TRP A 488 8.81 -10.74 19.54
C TRP A 488 8.69 -10.04 20.88
N ALA A 489 9.85 -9.61 21.42
CA ALA A 489 9.92 -8.73 22.58
C ALA A 489 10.12 -7.29 22.07
N PRO A 490 9.06 -6.55 21.81
CA PRO A 490 9.18 -5.17 21.34
C PRO A 490 9.74 -4.27 22.43
N THR A 491 10.33 -3.16 22.03
CA THR A 491 10.68 -2.06 22.95
C THR A 491 9.47 -1.71 23.76
N ASN A 492 9.62 -1.73 25.08
CA ASN A 492 8.50 -1.62 25.99
C ASN A 492 8.95 -0.94 27.28
N HIS A 493 8.13 -0.03 27.78
CA HIS A 493 8.34 0.69 29.01
C HIS A 493 7.34 0.23 30.06
N THR A 494 7.66 0.45 31.34
CA THR A 494 6.90 -0.14 32.45
C THR A 494 5.48 0.37 32.54
N THR A 495 5.26 1.63 32.18
CA THR A 495 3.97 2.29 32.26
C THR A 495 3.62 2.96 30.94
N PHE A 496 2.57 2.47 30.30
CA PHE A 496 1.94 3.11 29.15
C PHE A 496 1.01 4.24 29.65
N LEU A 497 1.14 5.42 29.07
CA LEU A 497 0.28 6.56 29.40
C LEU A 497 -0.81 6.79 28.36
N TRP A 498 -0.44 7.04 27.11
CA TRP A 498 -1.39 7.24 26.03
C TRP A 498 -0.75 7.05 24.65
N GLN A 499 -1.62 6.91 23.64
CA GLN A 499 -1.26 6.81 22.22
C GLN A 499 -2.21 7.65 21.36
N ILE A 500 -1.69 8.25 20.31
CA ILE A 500 -2.42 8.86 19.18
C ILE A 500 -2.03 8.11 17.92
N GLY A 501 -3.01 7.71 17.10
CA GLY A 501 -2.78 6.94 15.90
C GLY A 501 -2.56 5.44 16.15
N SER A 502 -2.13 4.72 15.15
CA SER A 502 -1.98 3.26 15.17
C SER A 502 -0.73 2.89 14.38
N ALA A 503 0.18 2.11 14.98
CA ALA A 503 1.46 1.78 14.38
C ALA A 503 1.32 0.88 13.14
N ASP A 504 0.90 1.45 12.03
CA ASP A 504 0.83 0.76 10.72
C ASP A 504 1.73 1.41 9.66
N ARG A 505 2.47 2.44 10.07
CA ARG A 505 3.41 3.21 9.24
C ARG A 505 2.73 4.08 8.18
N MET A 506 1.45 4.31 8.34
CA MET A 506 0.63 5.18 7.50
C MET A 506 -0.16 6.15 8.38
N GLY A 507 -0.65 7.23 7.79
CA GLY A 507 -1.49 8.20 8.51
C GLY A 507 -2.97 8.11 8.13
N GLY A 508 -3.44 6.92 7.74
CA GLY A 508 -4.77 6.73 7.18
C GLY A 508 -5.94 6.96 8.15
N GLU A 509 -5.70 6.86 9.44
CA GLU A 509 -6.69 7.08 10.50
C GLU A 509 -6.98 8.55 10.79
N PHE A 510 -6.10 9.45 10.38
CA PHE A 510 -6.20 10.87 10.72
C PHE A 510 -7.11 11.67 9.78
N ALA A 511 -7.54 12.82 10.23
CA ALA A 511 -8.34 13.74 9.43
C ALA A 511 -7.66 14.11 8.12
N LEU A 512 -8.43 14.21 7.06
CA LEU A 512 -8.06 14.47 5.67
C LEU A 512 -7.27 13.36 4.96
N ALA A 513 -6.75 12.35 5.65
CA ALA A 513 -5.97 11.30 5.02
C ALA A 513 -6.81 10.45 4.03
N THR A 514 -8.04 10.18 4.37
CA THR A 514 -8.96 9.32 3.60
C THR A 514 -10.25 10.02 3.22
N ASP A 515 -10.21 11.33 3.08
CA ASP A 515 -11.38 12.10 2.68
C ASP A 515 -11.81 11.69 1.24
N PRO A 516 -13.01 11.10 1.07
CA PRO A 516 -13.47 10.62 -0.24
C PRO A 516 -13.56 11.72 -1.31
N GLU A 517 -13.87 12.94 -0.91
CA GLU A 517 -13.89 14.07 -1.83
C GLU A 517 -12.52 14.37 -2.42
N THR A 518 -11.47 13.99 -1.71
CA THR A 518 -10.11 14.15 -2.20
C THR A 518 -9.67 13.02 -3.15
N PHE A 519 -10.29 11.88 -3.15
CA PHE A 519 -9.97 10.81 -4.11
C PHE A 519 -10.50 11.07 -5.52
N ALA A 520 -11.66 11.68 -5.61
CA ALA A 520 -12.25 12.07 -6.90
C ALA A 520 -11.48 13.21 -7.56
N ASN A 521 -10.76 13.99 -6.78
CA ASN A 521 -10.08 15.21 -7.21
C ASN A 521 -8.67 15.21 -6.63
N PRO A 522 -7.61 15.33 -7.39
CA PRO A 522 -6.24 15.45 -6.90
C PRO A 522 -6.04 16.81 -6.19
N ARG A 523 -5.85 16.78 -4.90
CA ARG A 523 -5.84 18.01 -4.10
C ARG A 523 -5.01 18.01 -2.89
N ASN A 524 -4.01 17.20 -2.85
CA ASN A 524 -3.18 17.17 -1.67
C ASN A 524 -2.48 18.52 -1.44
N PHE A 525 -2.29 19.34 -2.47
CA PHE A 525 -1.84 20.71 -2.27
C PHE A 525 -2.92 21.61 -1.65
N ASP A 526 -4.18 21.25 -1.74
CA ASP A 526 -5.26 21.99 -1.09
C ASP A 526 -5.42 21.54 0.36
N LYS A 527 -5.08 20.31 0.69
CA LYS A 527 -5.12 19.78 2.05
C LYS A 527 -4.33 20.63 3.04
N PRO A 528 -3.09 21.07 2.75
CA PRO A 528 -2.36 21.95 3.67
C PRO A 528 -3.10 23.22 4.06
N ALA A 529 -3.92 23.78 3.20
CA ALA A 529 -4.74 24.95 3.53
C ALA A 529 -5.88 24.61 4.52
N ARG A 530 -6.29 23.35 4.58
CA ARG A 530 -7.34 22.83 5.49
C ARG A 530 -6.77 22.34 6.81
N ILE A 531 -5.46 22.13 6.90
CA ILE A 531 -4.76 21.72 8.12
C ILE A 531 -4.58 22.95 9.01
N PRO A 532 -5.02 22.94 10.27
CA PRO A 532 -4.84 24.07 11.15
C PRO A 532 -3.35 24.29 11.51
N GLY A 533 -2.96 25.54 11.71
CA GLY A 533 -1.66 25.87 12.28
C GLY A 533 -1.57 25.41 13.74
N ASP A 534 -2.59 25.76 14.52
CA ASP A 534 -2.69 25.40 15.92
C ASP A 534 -3.84 24.41 16.13
N LEU A 535 -3.61 23.41 16.98
CA LEU A 535 -4.67 22.50 17.45
C LEU A 535 -4.37 21.97 18.85
N THR A 536 -5.40 21.49 19.52
CA THR A 536 -5.27 20.78 20.79
C THR A 536 -6.01 19.44 20.70
N PHE A 537 -5.30 18.36 20.99
CA PHE A 537 -5.82 17.01 21.12
C PHE A 537 -5.82 16.64 22.60
N THR A 538 -6.97 16.35 23.19
CA THR A 538 -7.10 15.96 24.58
C THR A 538 -7.29 14.45 24.70
N ILE A 539 -6.36 13.78 25.35
CA ILE A 539 -6.41 12.33 25.57
C ILE A 539 -7.68 11.94 26.32
N GLY A 540 -8.41 10.97 25.79
CA GLY A 540 -9.68 10.48 26.33
C GLY A 540 -10.91 11.27 25.88
N GLU A 541 -10.74 12.40 25.19
CA GLU A 541 -11.82 13.26 24.68
C GLU A 541 -11.77 13.40 23.16
N SER A 542 -10.60 13.73 22.63
CA SER A 542 -10.38 13.93 21.19
C SER A 542 -10.28 12.60 20.45
N TRP A 543 -10.52 12.63 19.15
CA TRP A 543 -10.55 11.45 18.29
C TRP A 543 -9.78 11.70 16.99
N GLU A 544 -8.90 10.79 16.63
CA GLU A 544 -7.94 10.92 15.54
C GLU A 544 -8.54 11.33 14.19
N PRO A 545 -9.65 10.72 13.72
CA PRO A 545 -10.22 11.09 12.40
C PRO A 545 -10.81 12.52 12.32
N GLN A 546 -10.93 13.22 13.45
CA GLN A 546 -11.51 14.56 13.52
C GLN A 546 -10.54 15.61 14.06
N ASP A 547 -9.75 15.22 15.08
CA ASP A 547 -9.05 16.17 15.94
C ASP A 547 -7.52 16.13 15.74
N TRP A 548 -7.02 15.19 14.93
CA TRP A 548 -5.62 15.11 14.52
C TRP A 548 -5.51 14.90 13.00
N TYR A 549 -4.65 15.63 12.33
CA TYR A 549 -4.53 15.57 10.88
C TYR A 549 -3.36 14.69 10.47
N TYR A 550 -3.43 14.10 9.27
CA TYR A 550 -2.43 13.18 8.76
C TYR A 550 -1.01 13.77 8.66
N ALA A 551 -0.90 15.10 8.56
CA ALA A 551 0.38 15.80 8.51
C ALA A 551 0.31 17.18 9.16
N GLN A 552 1.41 17.59 9.80
CA GLN A 552 1.61 18.95 10.25
C GLN A 552 2.43 19.71 9.21
N THR A 553 1.77 20.44 8.34
CA THR A 553 2.38 21.17 7.21
C THR A 553 2.48 22.67 7.44
N ASN A 554 1.60 23.26 8.24
CA ASN A 554 1.55 24.68 8.50
C ASN A 554 2.38 25.08 9.72
N ALA A 555 2.81 26.36 9.77
CA ALA A 555 3.38 26.93 10.97
C ALA A 555 2.34 26.98 12.08
N GLY A 556 2.78 26.74 13.30
CA GLY A 556 1.90 26.75 14.47
C GLY A 556 2.28 25.67 15.48
N THR A 557 1.44 25.50 16.47
CA THR A 557 1.67 24.59 17.61
C THR A 557 0.53 23.58 17.75
N TRP A 558 0.86 22.29 17.63
CA TRP A 558 -0.03 21.21 17.97
C TRP A 558 0.22 20.76 19.39
N THR A 559 -0.81 20.69 20.19
CA THR A 559 -0.76 20.39 21.62
C THR A 559 -1.47 19.08 21.91
N VAL A 560 -0.77 18.16 22.56
CA VAL A 560 -1.39 17.01 23.21
C VAL A 560 -1.59 17.36 24.68
N ALA A 561 -2.83 17.41 25.11
CA ALA A 561 -3.23 17.68 26.47
C ALA A 561 -3.73 16.42 27.16
N PHE A 562 -3.30 16.16 28.39
CA PHE A 562 -3.68 14.98 29.15
C PHE A 562 -3.59 15.22 30.65
N ASP A 563 -4.36 14.48 31.41
CA ASP A 563 -4.38 14.58 32.89
C ASP A 563 -3.75 13.33 33.49
N LEU A 564 -2.92 13.52 34.51
CA LEU A 564 -2.31 12.48 35.31
C LEU A 564 -2.83 12.53 36.75
N ASP A 565 -3.14 11.37 37.27
CA ASP A 565 -3.68 11.21 38.64
C ASP A 565 -2.60 11.14 39.72
N ARG A 566 -1.35 10.94 39.33
CA ARG A 566 -0.19 10.82 40.20
C ARG A 566 1.08 11.36 39.58
N ALA A 567 2.09 11.57 40.37
CA ALA A 567 3.44 11.84 39.89
C ALA A 567 4.11 10.55 39.41
N TYR A 568 5.04 10.69 38.46
CA TYR A 568 5.85 9.61 37.90
C TYR A 568 7.33 9.86 38.21
N SER A 569 8.07 8.76 38.40
CA SER A 569 9.53 8.78 38.57
C SER A 569 10.21 8.11 37.37
N GLY A 570 11.53 8.20 37.31
CA GLY A 570 12.32 7.57 36.24
C GLY A 570 12.32 8.39 34.95
N THR A 571 12.26 7.71 33.81
CA THR A 571 12.41 8.32 32.49
C THR A 571 11.10 8.16 31.68
N ALA A 572 10.62 9.26 31.12
CA ALA A 572 9.54 9.25 30.16
C ALA A 572 10.08 9.18 28.73
N TYR A 573 9.36 8.47 27.87
CA TYR A 573 9.68 8.26 26.45
C TYR A 573 8.50 8.68 25.59
N LEU A 574 8.79 9.58 24.65
CA LEU A 574 7.86 9.98 23.62
C LEU A 574 8.34 9.38 22.30
N THR A 575 7.70 8.32 21.86
CA THR A 575 8.00 7.63 20.61
C THR A 575 7.07 8.14 19.51
N LEU A 576 7.66 8.55 18.39
CA LEU A 576 6.96 9.04 17.23
C LEU A 576 7.35 8.19 16.02
N SER A 577 6.37 7.58 15.41
CA SER A 577 6.46 7.00 14.07
C SER A 577 5.86 7.98 13.06
N SER A 578 6.63 8.33 12.04
CA SER A 578 6.16 9.18 10.94
C SER A 578 5.86 8.34 9.72
N SER A 579 4.75 8.61 9.05
CA SER A 579 4.41 7.98 7.78
C SER A 579 5.25 8.55 6.62
N MET A 580 5.63 9.83 6.72
CA MET A 580 6.43 10.56 5.73
C MET A 580 7.03 11.81 6.37
N GLN A 581 8.08 12.34 5.78
CA GLN A 581 8.66 13.60 6.28
C GLN A 581 9.48 14.32 5.22
N ARG A 582 9.28 15.64 5.13
CA ARG A 582 10.15 16.52 4.39
C ARG A 582 10.37 17.83 5.12
N SER A 583 11.63 18.14 5.48
CA SER A 583 12.08 19.39 6.12
C SER A 583 11.22 19.85 7.32
N GLY A 584 11.81 20.48 8.27
CA GLY A 584 11.06 21.14 9.35
C GLY A 584 10.56 20.19 10.42
N ARG A 585 11.46 19.59 11.19
CA ARG A 585 11.10 18.94 12.45
C ARG A 585 10.43 19.96 13.37
N PRO A 586 9.32 19.60 14.04
CA PRO A 586 8.78 20.47 15.07
C PRO A 586 9.71 20.52 16.29
N THR A 587 9.72 21.63 16.95
CA THR A 587 10.29 21.75 18.29
C THR A 587 9.31 21.15 19.29
N VAL A 588 9.81 20.27 20.16
CA VAL A 588 8.99 19.62 21.18
C VAL A 588 9.23 20.27 22.53
N ALA A 589 8.15 20.53 23.26
CA ALA A 589 8.21 20.97 24.65
C ALA A 589 7.25 20.14 25.52
N VAL A 590 7.67 19.87 26.76
CA VAL A 590 6.87 19.20 27.79
C VAL A 590 6.54 20.24 28.86
N ASN A 591 5.26 20.52 29.09
CA ASN A 591 4.80 21.56 30.00
C ASN A 591 5.51 22.92 29.80
N GLY A 592 5.76 23.26 28.51
CA GLY A 592 6.45 24.49 28.10
C GLY A 592 7.98 24.43 28.15
N ALA A 593 8.58 23.39 28.70
CA ALA A 593 10.03 23.22 28.77
C ALA A 593 10.57 22.46 27.54
N THR A 594 11.58 23.03 26.88
CA THR A 594 12.34 22.37 25.81
C THR A 594 13.65 21.76 26.31
N SER A 595 14.13 22.19 27.48
CA SER A 595 15.34 21.65 28.09
C SER A 595 15.04 20.34 28.83
N GLY A 596 16.04 19.48 28.95
CA GLY A 596 15.91 18.18 29.59
C GLY A 596 15.35 17.08 28.68
N ILE A 597 15.02 17.40 27.44
CA ILE A 597 14.58 16.46 26.42
C ILE A 597 15.80 16.01 25.60
N THR A 598 15.98 14.72 25.47
CA THR A 598 17.09 14.09 24.69
C THR A 598 16.54 13.16 23.61
N GLY A 599 17.39 12.78 22.67
CA GLY A 599 16.97 11.99 21.52
C GLY A 599 16.64 12.82 20.29
N SER A 600 16.01 12.23 19.31
CA SER A 600 15.66 12.94 18.07
C SER A 600 14.37 12.43 17.47
N LEU A 601 13.58 13.35 16.95
CA LEU A 601 12.47 13.03 16.07
C LEU A 601 12.98 12.45 14.74
N PRO A 602 12.17 11.73 14.00
CA PRO A 602 12.50 11.27 12.66
C PRO A 602 13.07 12.42 11.81
N ASN A 603 14.07 12.11 11.03
CA ASN A 603 14.62 13.06 10.06
C ASN A 603 14.79 12.36 8.73
N ASN A 604 13.77 12.43 7.95
CA ASN A 604 13.82 12.05 6.57
C ASN A 604 13.62 13.31 5.71
N ASN A 605 14.25 13.35 4.56
CA ASN A 605 14.01 14.39 3.58
C ASN A 605 13.50 13.76 2.31
N ASP A 606 12.49 12.91 2.47
CA ASP A 606 11.79 12.33 1.33
C ASP A 606 10.89 13.39 0.66
N SER A 607 10.43 13.05 -0.51
CA SER A 607 9.59 13.96 -1.28
C SER A 607 8.10 13.61 -1.18
N THR A 608 7.71 12.70 -0.33
CA THR A 608 6.36 12.13 -0.31
C THR A 608 5.29 13.14 0.04
N ILE A 609 5.50 14.00 1.03
CA ILE A 609 4.55 15.08 1.32
C ILE A 609 4.40 16.00 0.11
N ALA A 610 5.53 16.42 -0.48
CA ALA A 610 5.53 17.30 -1.64
C ALA A 610 4.96 16.63 -2.90
N ARG A 611 5.05 15.31 -2.98
CA ARG A 611 4.49 14.49 -4.07
C ARG A 611 3.07 14.00 -3.79
N GLN A 612 2.53 14.41 -2.65
CA GLN A 612 1.15 14.10 -2.28
C GLN A 612 0.87 12.61 -2.11
N ALA A 613 1.83 11.88 -1.59
CA ALA A 613 1.64 10.50 -1.15
C ALA A 613 0.72 10.42 0.08
N ASP A 614 -0.16 11.36 0.20
CA ASP A 614 -1.32 11.48 1.07
C ASP A 614 -1.09 11.01 2.51
N ARG A 615 -1.09 9.74 2.75
CA ARG A 615 -1.01 9.13 4.08
C ARG A 615 0.17 8.21 4.28
N SER A 616 0.96 7.99 3.24
CA SER A 616 2.05 7.01 3.25
C SER A 616 3.26 7.51 2.46
N GLY A 617 4.44 7.23 2.96
CA GLY A 617 5.69 7.63 2.34
C GLY A 617 6.83 6.71 2.75
N TYR A 618 7.95 7.27 3.15
CA TYR A 618 9.04 6.54 3.74
C TYR A 618 8.98 6.67 5.28
N PRO A 619 8.40 5.70 5.99
CA PRO A 619 8.17 5.81 7.41
C PRO A 619 9.47 5.78 8.21
N ARG A 620 9.49 6.52 9.31
CA ARG A 620 10.63 6.63 10.22
C ARG A 620 10.17 6.64 11.66
N LEU A 621 11.00 6.05 12.52
CA LEU A 621 10.81 6.02 13.96
C LEU A 621 11.84 6.94 14.65
N GLY A 622 11.40 7.70 15.63
CA GLY A 622 12.23 8.49 16.53
C GLY A 622 11.70 8.48 17.94
N THR A 623 12.59 8.54 18.91
CA THR A 623 12.22 8.56 20.32
C THR A 623 12.91 9.72 21.02
N LEU A 624 12.13 10.46 21.77
CA LEU A 624 12.58 11.46 22.74
C LEU A 624 12.47 10.90 24.14
N SER A 625 13.42 11.21 25.00
CA SER A 625 13.38 10.85 26.41
C SER A 625 13.57 12.08 27.30
N PHE A 626 12.93 12.09 28.43
CA PHE A 626 13.03 13.17 29.42
C PHE A 626 12.73 12.65 30.83
N PRO A 627 13.19 13.34 31.89
CA PRO A 627 12.85 12.95 33.24
C PRO A 627 11.33 12.92 33.45
N ALA A 628 10.81 11.84 33.98
CA ALA A 628 9.37 11.70 34.23
C ALA A 628 8.84 12.76 35.22
N SER A 629 9.71 13.36 36.04
CA SER A 629 9.39 14.48 36.91
C SER A 629 9.01 15.78 36.17
N MET A 630 9.21 15.88 34.85
CA MET A 630 8.66 16.97 34.05
C MET A 630 7.15 16.85 33.86
N LEU A 631 6.58 15.64 34.09
CA LEU A 631 5.14 15.40 34.14
C LEU A 631 4.60 15.71 35.55
N VAL A 632 3.46 16.42 35.63
CA VAL A 632 2.88 16.85 36.87
C VAL A 632 1.53 16.17 37.13
N VAL A 633 1.11 16.10 38.36
CA VAL A 633 -0.28 15.68 38.72
C VAL A 633 -1.26 16.70 38.16
N GLY A 634 -2.33 16.25 37.54
CA GLY A 634 -3.30 17.08 36.83
C GLY A 634 -2.90 17.29 35.37
N ARG A 635 -3.24 18.47 34.87
CA ARG A 635 -3.09 18.79 33.44
C ARG A 635 -1.62 18.88 32.98
N ASN A 636 -1.30 18.18 31.95
CA ASN A 636 -0.01 18.20 31.24
C ASN A 636 -0.21 18.54 29.76
N THR A 637 0.86 19.03 29.14
CA THR A 637 0.91 19.30 27.69
C THR A 637 2.21 18.83 27.08
N ILE A 638 2.14 18.24 25.91
CA ILE A 638 3.28 18.08 25.00
C ILE A 638 2.97 18.85 23.72
N THR A 639 3.87 19.72 23.32
CA THR A 639 3.65 20.59 22.15
C THR A 639 4.65 20.29 21.03
N PHE A 640 4.16 20.39 19.79
CA PHE A 640 4.91 20.25 18.56
C PHE A 640 4.81 21.54 17.77
N THR A 641 5.82 22.40 17.86
CA THR A 641 5.81 23.73 17.25
C THR A 641 6.62 23.75 15.97
N ARG A 642 5.99 24.18 14.88
CA ARG A 642 6.65 24.45 13.60
C ARG A 642 6.77 25.94 13.35
N GLY A 643 7.97 26.40 12.94
CA GLY A 643 8.22 27.79 12.60
C GLY A 643 7.61 28.21 11.26
N ALA A 644 7.48 29.53 11.07
CA ALA A 644 7.10 30.12 9.80
C ALA A 644 8.19 29.92 8.74
N GLY A 645 7.81 29.94 7.45
CA GLY A 645 8.75 29.90 6.33
C GLY A 645 9.01 28.51 5.75
N THR A 646 8.22 27.53 6.12
CA THR A 646 8.23 26.23 5.46
C THR A 646 7.55 26.36 4.09
N ARG A 647 8.16 25.76 3.06
CA ARG A 647 7.55 25.70 1.72
C ARG A 647 6.34 24.78 1.73
N ASP A 648 5.39 25.04 0.86
CA ASP A 648 4.33 24.09 0.54
C ASP A 648 4.93 22.72 0.24
N GLY A 649 4.28 21.67 0.73
CA GLY A 649 4.78 20.30 0.58
C GLY A 649 5.90 19.89 1.53
N ASN A 650 6.23 20.71 2.54
CA ASN A 650 7.09 20.32 3.64
C ASN A 650 6.25 20.01 4.87
N GLY A 651 6.66 19.02 5.66
CA GLY A 651 5.94 18.69 6.87
C GLY A 651 6.39 17.39 7.51
N LEU A 652 5.67 17.02 8.54
CA LEU A 652 5.75 15.73 9.21
C LEU A 652 4.40 15.04 9.06
N GLY A 653 4.36 13.91 8.37
CA GLY A 653 3.22 13.01 8.34
C GLY A 653 3.23 12.11 9.55
N TRP A 654 2.09 11.98 10.20
CA TRP A 654 1.93 11.20 11.40
C TRP A 654 1.55 9.75 11.07
N ASP A 655 2.02 8.81 11.89
CA ASP A 655 1.57 7.44 11.96
C ASP A 655 1.14 7.17 13.41
N THR A 656 2.07 7.17 14.35
CA THR A 656 1.71 7.02 15.76
C THR A 656 2.59 7.86 16.68
N LEU A 657 2.00 8.32 17.76
CA LEU A 657 2.66 9.03 18.83
C LEU A 657 2.33 8.32 20.14
N LEU A 658 3.34 7.96 20.92
CA LEU A 658 3.21 7.11 22.09
C LEU A 658 3.99 7.71 23.25
N LEU A 659 3.35 7.89 24.43
CA LEU A 659 4.01 8.28 25.66
C LEU A 659 4.01 7.14 26.66
N GLU A 660 5.19 6.80 27.13
CA GLU A 660 5.44 5.77 28.14
C GLU A 660 6.43 6.27 29.21
N VAL A 661 6.49 5.58 30.34
CA VAL A 661 7.43 5.89 31.43
C VAL A 661 8.09 4.59 31.89
N ASP A 662 9.39 4.61 32.10
CA ASP A 662 10.11 3.60 32.88
C ASP A 662 10.20 4.06 34.30
N GLU A 663 9.34 3.51 35.13
CA GLU A 663 9.33 3.81 36.57
C GLU A 663 10.34 2.93 37.31
N ASP A 664 10.90 3.48 38.35
CA ASP A 664 11.82 2.74 39.26
C ASP A 664 11.13 1.53 39.91
N THR A 665 9.84 1.54 40.01
CA THR A 665 9.02 0.43 40.53
C THR A 665 7.91 0.11 39.53
N ALA A 666 7.90 -1.12 39.01
CA ALA A 666 6.89 -1.55 38.05
C ALA A 666 5.46 -1.48 38.66
N PRO A 667 4.52 -0.81 38.00
CA PRO A 667 3.15 -0.74 38.46
C PRO A 667 2.47 -2.12 38.39
N GLY A 668 1.40 -2.29 39.12
CA GLY A 668 0.51 -3.44 38.96
C GLY A 668 -0.08 -3.52 37.53
N ARG A 669 -0.51 -4.69 37.12
CA ARG A 669 -1.12 -4.86 35.80
C ARG A 669 -2.61 -4.47 35.84
N ALA A 670 -3.05 -3.76 34.82
CA ALA A 670 -4.48 -3.52 34.57
C ALA A 670 -5.17 -4.82 34.10
N ARG A 671 -6.42 -4.99 34.51
CA ARG A 671 -7.27 -6.10 34.07
C ARG A 671 -8.69 -5.61 33.84
N LEU A 672 -9.13 -5.64 32.59
CA LEU A 672 -10.46 -5.17 32.23
C LEU A 672 -11.50 -6.27 32.30
N THR A 673 -12.69 -5.91 32.79
CA THR A 673 -13.94 -6.66 32.65
C THR A 673 -15.03 -5.72 32.16
N GLY A 674 -16.05 -6.24 31.48
CA GLY A 674 -17.09 -5.38 30.93
C GLY A 674 -18.45 -6.04 30.92
N ARG A 675 -19.48 -5.21 30.92
CA ARG A 675 -20.88 -5.63 30.83
C ARG A 675 -21.73 -4.58 30.13
N VAL A 676 -22.81 -5.02 29.54
CA VAL A 676 -23.89 -4.14 29.11
C VAL A 676 -24.81 -3.92 30.31
N VAL A 677 -24.99 -2.66 30.69
CA VAL A 677 -25.79 -2.29 31.87
C VAL A 677 -27.21 -1.90 31.49
N ASP A 678 -27.41 -1.36 30.31
CA ASP A 678 -28.72 -0.98 29.80
C ASP A 678 -28.79 -1.04 28.27
N VAL A 679 -30.00 -1.25 27.73
CA VAL A 679 -30.26 -1.21 26.28
C VAL A 679 -31.58 -0.49 26.05
N ASP A 680 -31.49 0.78 25.70
CA ASP A 680 -32.65 1.55 25.27
C ASP A 680 -32.98 1.24 23.80
N ARG A 681 -34.12 0.66 23.56
CA ARG A 681 -34.59 0.24 22.23
C ARG A 681 -35.48 1.26 21.55
N GLY A 682 -35.68 2.42 22.16
CA GLY A 682 -36.55 3.46 21.62
C GLY A 682 -38.04 3.07 21.63
N ASP A 683 -38.87 3.93 21.08
CA ASP A 683 -40.30 3.66 20.95
C ASP A 683 -40.56 2.40 20.09
N ARG A 684 -41.41 1.51 20.61
CA ARG A 684 -41.76 0.21 20.00
C ARG A 684 -42.34 0.31 18.57
N GLY A 685 -42.50 1.50 18.02
CA GLY A 685 -43.06 1.76 16.70
C GLY A 685 -42.06 2.22 15.64
N ARG A 686 -40.78 2.44 15.96
CA ARG A 686 -39.73 2.81 15.02
C ARG A 686 -38.56 1.85 15.15
N PRO A 687 -38.42 0.86 14.27
CA PRO A 687 -37.22 0.02 14.21
C PRO A 687 -36.07 0.85 13.59
N GLY A 688 -35.36 1.57 14.38
CA GLY A 688 -34.28 2.38 13.86
C GLY A 688 -33.04 2.35 14.74
N THR A 689 -33.09 2.96 15.92
CA THR A 689 -31.88 3.19 16.71
C THR A 689 -31.99 2.57 18.07
N THR A 690 -30.98 1.86 18.52
CA THR A 690 -30.84 1.33 19.86
C THR A 690 -29.61 1.94 20.54
N VAL A 691 -29.71 2.36 21.79
CA VAL A 691 -28.59 2.86 22.57
C VAL A 691 -28.20 1.83 23.61
N TRP A 692 -26.94 1.42 23.59
CA TRP A 692 -26.36 0.47 24.50
C TRP A 692 -25.51 1.20 25.51
N THR A 693 -25.80 1.06 26.80
CA THR A 693 -24.95 1.57 27.87
C THR A 693 -24.03 0.44 28.34
N VAL A 694 -22.75 0.67 28.23
CA VAL A 694 -21.67 -0.28 28.50
C VAL A 694 -20.84 0.21 29.67
N GLU A 695 -20.55 -0.68 30.62
CA GLU A 695 -19.64 -0.42 31.74
C GLU A 695 -18.41 -1.30 31.60
N VAL A 696 -17.23 -0.69 31.75
CA VAL A 696 -15.93 -1.36 31.81
C VAL A 696 -15.29 -1.07 33.15
N THR A 697 -14.86 -2.12 33.85
CA THR A 697 -14.24 -2.06 35.15
C THR A 697 -12.82 -2.55 35.09
N ASN A 698 -11.91 -1.82 35.72
CA ASN A 698 -10.54 -2.27 35.91
C ASN A 698 -10.44 -3.05 37.25
N THR A 699 -10.34 -4.37 37.16
CA THR A 699 -10.18 -5.27 38.31
C THR A 699 -8.72 -5.60 38.62
N GLY A 700 -7.78 -4.99 37.90
CA GLY A 700 -6.35 -5.16 38.09
C GLY A 700 -5.78 -4.27 39.19
N GLY A 701 -4.47 -4.45 39.47
CA GLY A 701 -3.73 -3.66 40.46
C GLY A 701 -3.05 -2.41 39.92
N GLY A 702 -3.04 -2.22 38.59
CA GLY A 702 -2.49 -1.05 37.90
C GLY A 702 -3.57 -0.28 37.18
N ALA A 703 -3.30 0.98 36.82
CA ALA A 703 -4.23 1.80 36.06
C ALA A 703 -4.42 1.24 34.62
N ALA A 704 -5.66 1.33 34.14
CA ALA A 704 -5.97 1.05 32.73
C ALA A 704 -6.02 2.41 32.00
N ASN A 705 -4.94 2.78 31.36
CA ASN A 705 -4.77 4.05 30.68
C ASN A 705 -5.16 3.95 29.20
N ASP A 706 -5.64 5.05 28.64
CA ASP A 706 -6.08 5.16 27.24
C ASP A 706 -7.06 4.03 26.88
N VAL A 707 -8.20 4.04 27.57
CA VAL A 707 -9.23 3.00 27.40
C VAL A 707 -10.01 3.28 26.11
N ARG A 708 -10.06 2.29 25.24
CA ARG A 708 -10.66 2.43 23.89
C ARG A 708 -11.66 1.33 23.59
N LEU A 709 -12.73 1.67 22.90
CA LEU A 709 -13.64 0.71 22.28
C LEU A 709 -13.07 0.32 20.91
N ASP A 710 -12.59 -0.93 20.79
CA ASP A 710 -11.95 -1.42 19.57
C ASP A 710 -12.95 -2.02 18.58
N GLY A 711 -14.16 -2.30 19.01
CA GLY A 711 -15.18 -2.85 18.14
C GLY A 711 -16.48 -3.16 18.83
N PHE A 712 -17.55 -3.09 18.06
CA PHE A 712 -18.90 -3.43 18.46
C PHE A 712 -19.61 -4.13 17.28
N ALA A 713 -19.82 -5.44 17.36
CA ALA A 713 -20.31 -6.21 16.23
C ALA A 713 -21.32 -7.29 16.63
N PRO A 714 -22.32 -7.60 15.78
CA PRO A 714 -23.26 -8.69 16.04
C PRO A 714 -22.57 -10.06 16.03
N THR A 715 -22.97 -10.95 16.94
CA THR A 715 -22.47 -12.33 17.00
C THR A 715 -23.27 -13.26 16.09
N GLY A 716 -22.62 -14.32 15.52
CA GLY A 716 -23.26 -15.42 14.78
C GLY A 716 -22.80 -15.58 13.33
N PRO A 717 -23.21 -16.67 12.63
CA PRO A 717 -22.84 -16.91 11.24
C PRO A 717 -23.45 -15.85 10.32
N GLY A 718 -22.68 -15.39 9.34
CA GLY A 718 -23.05 -14.30 8.43
C GLY A 718 -22.38 -12.95 8.79
N LYS A 719 -21.28 -12.99 9.48
CA LYS A 719 -20.49 -11.81 9.94
C LYS A 719 -19.95 -10.92 8.82
N ALA A 720 -19.82 -11.42 7.61
CA ALA A 720 -19.29 -10.65 6.50
C ALA A 720 -20.43 -9.96 5.75
N GLY A 721 -20.53 -8.64 5.84
CA GLY A 721 -21.17 -7.80 4.84
C GLY A 721 -22.55 -7.25 5.15
N ARG A 722 -23.08 -7.36 6.39
CA ARG A 722 -24.29 -6.63 6.81
C ARG A 722 -24.15 -6.19 8.25
N SER A 723 -23.33 -5.21 8.46
CA SER A 723 -23.33 -4.45 9.71
C SER A 723 -24.56 -3.55 9.72
N GLY A 724 -25.40 -3.65 10.74
CA GLY A 724 -26.17 -2.49 11.16
C GLY A 724 -25.14 -1.40 11.48
N HIS A 725 -25.35 -0.19 10.99
CA HIS A 725 -24.42 0.90 11.22
C HIS A 725 -24.29 1.14 12.72
N VAL A 726 -23.12 0.89 13.27
CA VAL A 726 -22.78 1.30 14.63
C VAL A 726 -22.51 2.79 14.57
N VAL A 727 -23.48 3.58 15.01
CA VAL A 727 -23.29 5.02 15.14
C VAL A 727 -22.83 5.26 16.57
N THR A 728 -21.52 5.45 16.75
CA THR A 728 -21.04 6.09 17.99
C THR A 728 -21.46 7.56 17.96
N SER A 729 -21.38 8.25 19.06
CA SER A 729 -21.70 9.69 19.14
C SER A 729 -20.83 10.56 18.21
N ARG A 730 -19.85 10.00 17.53
CA ARG A 730 -18.85 10.72 16.77
C ARG A 730 -18.78 10.40 15.29
N ASP A 731 -18.92 9.16 14.84
CA ASP A 731 -19.09 8.78 13.42
C ASP A 731 -19.34 7.27 13.26
N PRO A 732 -20.14 6.84 12.27
CA PRO A 732 -20.36 5.44 12.04
C PRO A 732 -19.09 4.72 11.57
N GLU A 733 -18.77 3.62 12.22
CA GLU A 733 -17.86 2.56 11.75
C GLU A 733 -16.34 2.74 11.91
N ARG A 734 -15.84 3.81 12.45
CA ARG A 734 -14.40 3.94 12.71
C ARG A 734 -14.06 3.59 14.16
N PHE A 735 -13.29 2.52 14.32
CA PHE A 735 -12.70 2.11 15.57
C PHE A 735 -11.17 2.23 15.49
N PRO A 736 -10.48 2.42 16.60
CA PRO A 736 -10.97 2.54 17.99
C PRO A 736 -11.60 3.90 18.31
N VAL A 737 -12.46 3.94 19.35
CA VAL A 737 -13.07 5.17 19.87
C VAL A 737 -12.63 5.35 21.32
N PRO A 738 -12.20 6.55 21.74
CA PRO A 738 -11.82 6.81 23.13
C PRO A 738 -13.01 6.63 24.08
N VAL A 739 -12.76 5.97 25.22
CA VAL A 739 -13.74 5.73 26.29
C VAL A 739 -13.39 6.51 27.53
N ALA A 740 -12.15 6.42 27.97
CA ALA A 740 -11.65 7.14 29.14
C ALA A 740 -10.13 7.30 29.06
N ALA A 741 -9.61 8.41 29.55
CA ALA A 741 -8.16 8.62 29.62
C ALA A 741 -7.49 7.61 30.56
N SER A 742 -8.15 7.28 31.69
CA SER A 742 -7.69 6.28 32.64
C SER A 742 -8.83 5.73 33.47
N ILE A 743 -8.74 4.45 33.84
CA ILE A 743 -9.59 3.81 34.87
C ILE A 743 -8.64 3.29 35.97
N PRO A 744 -8.69 3.86 37.18
CA PRO A 744 -7.84 3.42 38.29
C PRO A 744 -8.19 1.99 38.74
N PRO A 745 -7.33 1.31 39.52
CA PRO A 745 -7.64 0.03 40.11
C PRO A 745 -8.95 0.03 40.86
N GLY A 746 -9.85 -0.91 40.54
CA GLY A 746 -11.20 -0.99 41.13
C GLY A 746 -12.21 0.03 40.56
N GLY A 747 -11.80 0.95 39.70
CA GLY A 747 -12.66 1.93 39.08
C GLY A 747 -13.43 1.40 37.88
N SER A 748 -14.40 2.16 37.39
CA SER A 748 -15.19 1.85 36.20
C SER A 748 -15.41 3.09 35.34
N ALA A 749 -15.58 2.89 34.05
CA ALA A 749 -16.05 3.87 33.09
C ALA A 749 -17.31 3.35 32.38
N THR A 750 -18.25 4.27 32.13
CA THR A 750 -19.49 3.96 31.42
C THR A 750 -19.57 4.80 30.16
N PHE A 751 -19.93 4.17 29.03
CA PHE A 751 -20.10 4.84 27.76
C PHE A 751 -21.29 4.30 26.98
N GLN A 752 -21.74 5.03 25.98
CA GLN A 752 -22.88 4.66 25.16
C GLN A 752 -22.46 4.35 23.73
N VAL A 753 -23.04 3.28 23.16
CA VAL A 753 -22.94 2.92 21.76
C VAL A 753 -24.32 2.99 21.14
N ARG A 754 -24.47 3.82 20.14
CA ARG A 754 -25.71 3.93 19.36
C ARG A 754 -25.60 3.04 18.12
N VAL A 755 -26.61 2.21 17.88
CA VAL A 755 -26.67 1.31 16.72
C VAL A 755 -27.92 1.63 15.91
N ASP A 756 -27.72 1.90 14.62
CA ASP A 756 -28.82 2.08 13.69
C ASP A 756 -29.14 0.75 12.96
N PHE A 757 -30.35 0.29 13.10
CA PHE A 757 -30.86 -0.94 12.47
C PHE A 757 -31.81 -0.66 11.28
N THR A 758 -31.93 0.57 10.80
CA THR A 758 -32.88 0.95 9.76
C THR A 758 -32.75 0.08 8.50
N GLY A 759 -31.53 -0.30 8.13
CA GLY A 759 -31.26 -1.19 6.99
C GLY A 759 -31.25 -2.68 7.31
N ALA A 760 -31.29 -3.07 8.59
CA ALA A 760 -31.14 -4.48 9.01
C ALA A 760 -31.90 -4.79 10.33
N PRO A 761 -33.24 -4.65 10.39
CA PRO A 761 -34.01 -4.73 11.63
C PRO A 761 -33.91 -6.09 12.36
N THR A 762 -33.56 -7.16 11.64
CA THR A 762 -33.38 -8.50 12.25
C THR A 762 -32.13 -8.58 13.14
N LEU A 763 -31.17 -7.69 12.97
CA LEU A 763 -29.96 -7.63 13.80
C LEU A 763 -30.23 -7.12 15.20
N SER A 764 -31.31 -6.33 15.43
CA SER A 764 -31.69 -5.81 16.74
C SER A 764 -31.98 -6.90 17.79
N ARG A 765 -32.20 -8.13 17.35
CA ARG A 765 -32.45 -9.31 18.21
C ARG A 765 -31.21 -10.13 18.50
N ARG A 766 -30.05 -9.80 17.94
CA ARG A 766 -28.80 -10.53 18.14
C ARG A 766 -28.07 -10.06 19.39
N ARG A 767 -27.14 -10.89 19.85
CA ARG A 767 -26.13 -10.48 20.82
C ARG A 767 -25.04 -9.71 20.09
N PHE A 768 -24.47 -8.76 20.77
CA PHE A 768 -23.32 -8.00 20.27
C PHE A 768 -22.08 -8.32 21.07
N GLU A 769 -20.98 -8.46 20.37
CA GLU A 769 -19.65 -8.56 20.94
C GLU A 769 -19.08 -7.15 21.08
N VAL A 770 -18.60 -6.83 22.27
CA VAL A 770 -17.95 -5.58 22.62
C VAL A 770 -16.49 -5.88 22.91
N ARG A 771 -15.60 -5.16 22.26
CA ARG A 771 -14.15 -5.27 22.44
C ARG A 771 -13.64 -3.97 23.00
N VAL A 772 -12.92 -4.03 24.12
CA VAL A 772 -12.31 -2.88 24.79
C VAL A 772 -10.88 -3.20 25.13
N SER A 773 -9.98 -2.25 24.90
CA SER A 773 -8.58 -2.33 25.27
C SER A 773 -8.13 -1.12 26.08
N ALA A 774 -6.99 -1.29 26.72
CA ALA A 774 -6.25 -0.25 27.42
C ALA A 774 -4.76 -0.54 27.40
N ASN A 775 -3.95 0.45 27.77
CA ASN A 775 -2.49 0.33 27.84
C ASN A 775 -1.89 -0.18 26.51
N GLY A 776 -2.34 0.40 25.38
CA GLY A 776 -1.88 0.00 24.06
C GLY A 776 -2.20 -1.46 23.71
N GLY A 777 -3.31 -2.00 24.20
CA GLY A 777 -3.73 -3.38 23.98
C GLY A 777 -3.13 -4.41 24.94
N ARG A 778 -2.34 -4.01 25.93
CA ARG A 778 -1.80 -4.90 26.97
C ARG A 778 -2.88 -5.37 27.96
N ALA A 779 -3.96 -4.61 28.14
CA ALA A 779 -5.15 -5.02 28.85
C ALA A 779 -6.35 -5.01 27.90
N ARG A 780 -7.10 -6.12 27.87
CA ARG A 780 -8.23 -6.29 26.94
C ARG A 780 -9.37 -7.04 27.57
N THR A 781 -10.58 -6.73 27.14
CA THR A 781 -11.75 -7.53 27.45
C THR A 781 -12.65 -7.67 26.23
N VAL A 782 -13.25 -8.86 26.10
CA VAL A 782 -14.27 -9.14 25.09
C VAL A 782 -15.45 -9.76 25.80
N PHE A 783 -16.61 -9.16 25.65
CA PHE A 783 -17.83 -9.65 26.26
C PHE A 783 -19.02 -9.48 25.32
N THR A 784 -20.09 -10.17 25.62
CA THR A 784 -21.31 -10.11 24.82
C THR A 784 -22.48 -9.58 25.64
N GLY A 785 -23.26 -8.71 25.02
CA GLY A 785 -24.50 -8.16 25.57
C GLY A 785 -25.71 -8.40 24.68
N ARG A 786 -26.92 -8.29 25.23
CA ARG A 786 -28.18 -8.46 24.51
C ARG A 786 -29.19 -7.40 24.94
#